data_9cf636b9d468c5291b4dc8ae391a57b4
#
_entry.id   9cf636b9d468c5291b4dc8ae391a57b4
#
_cell.length_a   1.000
_cell.length_b   1.000
_cell.length_c   1.000
_cell.angle_alpha   90.00
_cell.angle_beta   90.00
_cell.angle_gamma   90.00
#
_symmetry.space_group_name_H-M   'P 1'
#
loop_
_entity.id
_entity.type
_entity.pdbx_description
1 polymer ?
#
loop_
_entity_poly.entity_id
_entity_poly.type
_entity_poly.pdbx_seq_one_letter_code
_entity_poly.pdbx_strand_id
1 'polypeptide(L)'
;MPARSLRLLLSATVLLCTAHGLAAQQRTPLESFFNVASPLELTAAKSADRIAWNVYEAGLRNVYTATAPDFEPVRLTSFADDDGRDVNGVRLSDDGSIAVFVRGHAPNRDGWVANPTHEPRGVERAIWAVRTAGGTPWRLAEGGAPALSPDGSVVLYLKDGQIYRVRVEQAGARDEYDRGEAPLIRSMGTQTDVQWSPDGSKVAFVSQRGDHSFIGLYDVATDLLRWVSPGVDCDSNPMWSPDGRQLMFLRRPGTPFGRMQQAPSGPSGIRPQTCTTGGRGQGQPDGRDTTLNQRHVPGLYDGVLPDGSVLAIMQADVDAVGDIDSPPARVIWRNVPGDSSFTRMSRVQRVGTHVVFQMNPDDDEWDRYWSIDVRVPQQQPVLLTTTDGLIEDATSVAFSSDGRTMYYSTNADDIERRHIWAVPVAGGEPRRVSTGTDVETYPQPLSSGDGIAALHFGARTPASVAIVPAAGGPARRVYPDLSDFPVAAHVIPEIVWLEAADGAKFSNQIFLPKDLRAGEKRPAIVFVHGGPRRQMMPAYHYMQFYHWSYAINQWLADQGYVVMSVNYRRGVGYGRSFTNADSAQARGNAEYRDVLAAGQYLQTRGDVDPARVGIWGLSYGGLLAAQALARNSDIFVAGVDMAGVHLYGSALDSTELSYRSSAISEIGNWTSPVFLVHGDDDRNVNFAQTVGLVQLLRAHDIEHELIVVPDDVHESLLHSRWIYTWNRMGDFLRRHVWNRGVAAQ
;
A
#
# COMPACT_ATOMS: atom_id res chain seq x y z
N MET A 1 -42.29 -68.37 -63.40
CA MET A 1 -42.19 -67.41 -64.50
C MET A 1 -42.44 -66.01 -63.91
N PRO A 2 -41.62 -65.01 -64.22
CA PRO A 2 -41.25 -63.97 -63.23
C PRO A 2 -42.13 -62.76 -63.28
N ALA A 3 -42.35 -62.17 -62.03
CA ALA A 3 -42.97 -60.88 -61.81
C ALA A 3 -41.93 -59.78 -61.94
N ARG A 4 -42.23 -58.76 -62.73
CA ARG A 4 -41.45 -57.57 -62.87
C ARG A 4 -41.88 -56.53 -61.78
N SER A 5 -40.99 -56.22 -60.91
CA SER A 5 -41.19 -55.12 -59.89
C SER A 5 -40.79 -53.78 -60.48
N LEU A 6 -41.74 -52.85 -60.38
CA LEU A 6 -41.60 -51.45 -60.76
C LEU A 6 -40.99 -50.68 -59.56
N ARG A 7 -39.83 -50.10 -59.76
CA ARG A 7 -39.20 -49.18 -58.73
C ARG A 7 -39.65 -47.73 -58.97
N LEU A 8 -40.40 -47.21 -58.04
CA LEU A 8 -40.61 -45.74 -57.91
C LEU A 8 -39.40 -45.09 -57.24
N LEU A 9 -38.78 -44.16 -57.94
CA LEU A 9 -37.81 -43.26 -57.36
C LEU A 9 -38.53 -42.09 -56.71
N LEU A 10 -38.51 -42.01 -55.37
CA LEU A 10 -38.88 -40.77 -54.59
C LEU A 10 -37.57 -39.97 -54.39
N SER A 11 -37.50 -38.83 -55.04
CA SER A 11 -36.47 -37.78 -54.74
C SER A 11 -36.84 -37.05 -53.48
N ALA A 12 -36.17 -37.34 -52.38
CA ALA A 12 -36.27 -36.55 -51.15
C ALA A 12 -35.28 -35.39 -51.21
N THR A 13 -35.78 -34.18 -51.41
CA THR A 13 -35.00 -32.95 -51.26
C THR A 13 -34.84 -32.67 -49.78
N VAL A 14 -33.64 -32.96 -49.21
CA VAL A 14 -33.30 -32.58 -47.85
C VAL A 14 -32.93 -31.08 -47.81
N LEU A 15 -33.81 -30.25 -47.28
CA LEU A 15 -33.46 -28.88 -46.87
C LEU A 15 -32.54 -28.99 -45.65
N LEU A 16 -31.24 -28.75 -45.85
CA LEU A 16 -30.31 -28.47 -44.76
C LEU A 16 -30.60 -27.03 -44.21
N CYS A 17 -31.44 -26.92 -43.18
CA CYS A 17 -31.44 -25.76 -42.32
C CYS A 17 -30.14 -25.78 -41.51
N THR A 18 -29.14 -25.02 -41.93
CA THR A 18 -27.99 -24.70 -41.07
C THR A 18 -28.48 -23.77 -39.94
N ALA A 19 -28.89 -24.39 -38.84
CA ALA A 19 -29.03 -23.66 -37.58
C ALA A 19 -27.61 -23.28 -37.18
N HIS A 20 -27.20 -22.04 -37.46
CA HIS A 20 -26.10 -21.43 -36.76
C HIS A 20 -26.60 -21.17 -35.33
N GLY A 21 -26.46 -22.19 -34.49
CA GLY A 21 -26.54 -22.04 -33.05
C GLY A 21 -25.43 -21.06 -32.66
N LEU A 22 -25.81 -19.83 -32.30
CA LEU A 22 -24.96 -18.96 -31.56
C LEU A 22 -24.57 -19.72 -30.29
N ALA A 23 -23.37 -20.33 -30.28
CA ALA A 23 -22.79 -20.83 -29.05
C ALA A 23 -22.75 -19.63 -28.09
N ALA A 24 -23.58 -19.66 -27.06
CA ALA A 24 -23.48 -18.69 -25.98
C ALA A 24 -22.02 -18.73 -25.52
N GLN A 25 -21.30 -17.62 -25.63
CA GLN A 25 -19.94 -17.52 -25.20
C GLN A 25 -19.90 -17.92 -23.72
N GLN A 26 -19.22 -19.00 -23.41
CA GLN A 26 -19.12 -19.48 -22.04
C GLN A 26 -18.35 -18.44 -21.23
N ARG A 27 -19.00 -17.81 -20.27
CA ARG A 27 -18.39 -16.80 -19.38
C ARG A 27 -17.33 -17.46 -18.51
N THR A 28 -16.23 -16.75 -18.30
CA THR A 28 -15.11 -17.26 -17.49
C THR A 28 -15.50 -17.28 -16.01
N PRO A 29 -15.29 -18.39 -15.28
CA PRO A 29 -15.54 -18.44 -13.83
C PRO A 29 -14.75 -17.38 -13.08
N LEU A 30 -15.32 -16.87 -12.00
CA LEU A 30 -14.70 -15.87 -11.13
C LEU A 30 -13.31 -16.32 -10.63
N GLU A 31 -13.23 -17.56 -10.18
CA GLU A 31 -12.02 -18.17 -9.61
C GLU A 31 -10.83 -18.13 -10.59
N SER A 32 -11.08 -18.18 -11.88
CA SER A 32 -10.01 -18.11 -12.91
C SER A 32 -9.27 -16.75 -12.90
N PHE A 33 -9.92 -15.68 -12.43
CA PHE A 33 -9.31 -14.36 -12.29
C PHE A 33 -8.57 -14.17 -10.96
N PHE A 34 -8.91 -14.98 -9.92
CA PHE A 34 -8.46 -14.79 -8.55
C PHE A 34 -7.45 -15.82 -8.06
N ASN A 35 -7.41 -17.01 -8.64
CA ASN A 35 -6.54 -18.10 -8.19
C ASN A 35 -5.11 -17.99 -8.72
N VAL A 36 -4.76 -16.91 -9.39
CA VAL A 36 -3.42 -16.70 -9.92
C VAL A 36 -2.46 -16.29 -8.80
N ALA A 37 -1.25 -16.82 -8.85
CA ALA A 37 -0.20 -16.45 -7.93
C ALA A 37 0.18 -14.97 -8.10
N SER A 38 0.21 -14.22 -6.97
CA SER A 38 0.45 -12.79 -6.91
C SER A 38 1.62 -12.50 -5.97
N PRO A 39 2.82 -12.15 -6.46
CA PRO A 39 3.90 -11.66 -5.63
C PRO A 39 3.56 -10.27 -5.06
N LEU A 40 3.86 -10.04 -3.78
CA LEU A 40 3.47 -8.82 -3.07
C LEU A 40 4.65 -7.96 -2.62
N GLU A 41 5.73 -8.58 -2.21
CA GLU A 41 6.95 -7.92 -1.75
C GLU A 41 8.14 -8.52 -2.47
N LEU A 42 9.21 -7.74 -2.60
CA LEU A 42 10.44 -8.18 -3.26
C LEU A 42 11.64 -7.63 -2.52
N THR A 43 12.66 -8.45 -2.35
CA THR A 43 13.95 -8.06 -1.75
C THR A 43 15.09 -8.73 -2.50
N ALA A 44 16.27 -8.10 -2.47
CA ALA A 44 17.50 -8.66 -3.04
C ALA A 44 18.61 -8.75 -1.97
N ALA A 45 19.47 -9.74 -2.10
CA ALA A 45 20.67 -9.86 -1.27
C ALA A 45 21.71 -8.80 -1.67
N LYS A 46 22.54 -8.34 -0.71
CA LYS A 46 23.48 -7.26 -0.96
C LYS A 46 24.77 -7.72 -1.65
N SER A 47 25.20 -8.97 -1.43
CA SER A 47 26.45 -9.50 -1.95
C SER A 47 26.29 -10.71 -2.87
N ALA A 48 25.06 -11.04 -3.26
CA ALA A 48 24.74 -12.10 -4.21
C ALA A 48 23.56 -11.69 -5.10
N ASP A 49 23.55 -12.13 -6.35
CA ASP A 49 22.41 -11.93 -7.25
C ASP A 49 21.30 -12.92 -6.95
N ARG A 50 20.74 -12.77 -5.75
CA ARG A 50 19.62 -13.55 -5.24
C ARG A 50 18.49 -12.61 -4.83
N ILE A 51 17.29 -12.98 -5.19
CA ILE A 51 16.05 -12.28 -4.81
C ILE A 51 15.13 -13.21 -4.02
N ALA A 52 14.28 -12.65 -3.19
CA ALA A 52 13.21 -13.36 -2.50
C ALA A 52 11.94 -12.51 -2.47
N TRP A 53 10.80 -13.18 -2.45
CA TRP A 53 9.48 -12.55 -2.42
C TRP A 53 8.46 -13.45 -1.71
N ASN A 54 7.39 -12.84 -1.21
CA ASN A 54 6.21 -13.58 -0.77
C ASN A 54 5.17 -13.64 -1.89
N VAL A 55 4.37 -14.69 -1.87
CA VAL A 55 3.32 -14.95 -2.85
C VAL A 55 2.00 -15.20 -2.15
N TYR A 56 0.95 -14.60 -2.65
CA TYR A 56 -0.43 -14.98 -2.37
C TYR A 56 -0.97 -15.77 -3.58
N GLU A 57 -1.50 -16.96 -3.33
CA GLU A 57 -2.09 -17.81 -4.35
C GLU A 57 -3.27 -18.58 -3.78
N ALA A 58 -4.49 -18.23 -4.18
CA ALA A 58 -5.72 -18.89 -3.70
C ALA A 58 -5.79 -19.08 -2.16
N GLY A 59 -5.37 -18.08 -1.40
CA GLY A 59 -5.31 -18.12 0.07
C GLY A 59 -4.00 -18.64 0.64
N LEU A 60 -3.20 -19.33 -0.15
CA LEU A 60 -1.90 -19.82 0.29
C LEU A 60 -0.88 -18.68 0.27
N ARG A 61 -0.10 -18.56 1.33
CA ARG A 61 0.93 -17.52 1.48
C ARG A 61 2.28 -18.15 1.68
N ASN A 62 3.16 -18.01 0.70
CA ASN A 62 4.46 -18.68 0.70
C ASN A 62 5.60 -17.77 0.29
N VAL A 63 6.82 -18.13 0.67
CA VAL A 63 8.06 -17.44 0.32
C VAL A 63 8.77 -18.19 -0.79
N TYR A 64 9.28 -17.43 -1.76
CA TYR A 64 10.04 -17.91 -2.90
C TYR A 64 11.38 -17.19 -2.98
N THR A 65 12.33 -17.81 -3.68
CA THR A 65 13.62 -17.22 -4.04
C THR A 65 14.01 -17.58 -5.48
N ALA A 66 14.89 -16.77 -6.05
CA ALA A 66 15.54 -17.08 -7.32
C ALA A 66 16.97 -16.49 -7.33
N THR A 67 17.87 -17.08 -8.09
CA THR A 67 19.27 -16.61 -8.20
C THR A 67 19.73 -16.57 -9.65
N ALA A 68 20.63 -15.64 -9.95
CA ALA A 68 21.28 -15.55 -11.26
C ALA A 68 22.00 -16.85 -11.63
N PRO A 69 22.21 -17.10 -12.95
CA PRO A 69 21.81 -16.25 -14.09
C PRO A 69 20.36 -16.45 -14.53
N ASP A 70 19.77 -17.61 -14.25
CA ASP A 70 18.49 -18.01 -14.84
C ASP A 70 17.31 -17.46 -14.05
N PHE A 71 17.47 -17.22 -12.76
CA PHE A 71 16.41 -16.81 -11.84
C PHE A 71 15.22 -17.80 -11.81
N GLU A 72 15.53 -19.11 -11.82
CA GLU A 72 14.51 -20.15 -11.68
C GLU A 72 13.87 -20.04 -10.28
N PRO A 73 12.53 -19.95 -10.19
CA PRO A 73 11.82 -19.79 -8.92
C PRO A 73 11.91 -21.05 -8.07
N VAL A 74 12.32 -20.90 -6.82
CA VAL A 74 12.33 -21.96 -5.81
C VAL A 74 11.39 -21.60 -4.67
N ARG A 75 10.39 -22.44 -4.41
CA ARG A 75 9.48 -22.28 -3.28
C ARG A 75 10.17 -22.71 -1.99
N LEU A 76 10.27 -21.81 -1.03
CA LEU A 76 10.97 -22.01 0.24
C LEU A 76 10.04 -22.53 1.37
N THR A 77 8.76 -22.20 1.30
CA THR A 77 7.79 -22.62 2.31
C THR A 77 6.64 -23.39 1.66
N SER A 78 5.94 -24.20 2.45
CA SER A 78 4.83 -25.06 1.96
C SER A 78 3.60 -24.92 2.87
N PHE A 79 3.26 -23.70 3.26
CA PHE A 79 1.99 -23.46 3.94
C PHE A 79 0.85 -23.77 2.95
N ALA A 80 -0.03 -24.69 3.37
CA ALA A 80 -0.99 -25.32 2.46
C ALA A 80 -2.45 -24.99 2.77
N ASP A 81 -2.69 -24.11 3.73
CA ASP A 81 -4.03 -23.77 4.19
C ASP A 81 -4.35 -22.31 3.91
N ASP A 82 -5.60 -22.00 3.56
CA ASP A 82 -6.17 -20.65 3.60
C ASP A 82 -6.50 -20.30 5.05
N ASP A 83 -5.45 -20.03 5.84
CA ASP A 83 -5.54 -19.83 7.30
C ASP A 83 -5.55 -18.36 7.72
N GLY A 84 -5.54 -17.43 6.77
CA GLY A 84 -5.56 -16.00 7.02
C GLY A 84 -4.29 -15.44 7.68
N ARG A 85 -3.22 -16.24 7.79
CA ARG A 85 -1.96 -15.79 8.41
C ARG A 85 -1.07 -15.18 7.34
N ASP A 86 -0.99 -13.85 7.30
CA ASP A 86 -0.13 -13.14 6.37
C ASP A 86 1.32 -13.59 6.45
N VAL A 87 2.00 -13.55 5.31
CA VAL A 87 3.46 -13.67 5.22
C VAL A 87 3.98 -12.36 4.66
N ASN A 88 4.80 -11.65 5.44
CA ASN A 88 5.30 -10.33 5.07
C ASN A 88 6.70 -10.07 5.65
N GLY A 89 7.31 -8.94 5.27
CA GLY A 89 8.60 -8.53 5.78
C GLY A 89 9.74 -9.48 5.42
N VAL A 90 9.72 -10.05 4.22
CA VAL A 90 10.78 -10.94 3.74
C VAL A 90 12.11 -10.18 3.67
N ARG A 91 13.16 -10.73 4.29
CA ARG A 91 14.53 -10.19 4.28
C ARG A 91 15.51 -11.32 4.00
N LEU A 92 16.54 -11.01 3.24
CA LEU A 92 17.68 -11.90 2.99
C LEU A 92 18.89 -11.49 3.84
N SER A 93 19.72 -12.47 4.24
CA SER A 93 21.11 -12.20 4.67
C SER A 93 21.89 -11.54 3.52
N ASP A 94 22.97 -10.85 3.86
CA ASP A 94 23.74 -10.13 2.83
C ASP A 94 24.25 -11.06 1.72
N ASP A 95 24.63 -12.31 2.07
CA ASP A 95 25.03 -13.37 1.13
C ASP A 95 23.85 -14.10 0.45
N GLY A 96 22.63 -13.81 0.86
CA GLY A 96 21.42 -14.44 0.35
C GLY A 96 21.19 -15.89 0.81
N SER A 97 21.92 -16.42 1.78
CA SER A 97 21.82 -17.82 2.22
C SER A 97 20.60 -18.10 3.13
N ILE A 98 20.14 -17.09 3.85
CA ILE A 98 19.01 -17.14 4.79
C ILE A 98 17.95 -16.14 4.37
N ALA A 99 16.69 -16.58 4.40
CA ALA A 99 15.53 -15.69 4.36
C ALA A 99 14.82 -15.72 5.72
N VAL A 100 14.48 -14.54 6.23
CA VAL A 100 13.59 -14.37 7.38
C VAL A 100 12.31 -13.67 6.97
N PHE A 101 11.19 -13.98 7.63
CA PHE A 101 9.90 -13.38 7.32
C PHE A 101 9.00 -13.41 8.56
N VAL A 102 7.94 -12.62 8.55
CA VAL A 102 6.91 -12.62 9.60
C VAL A 102 5.71 -13.39 9.08
N ARG A 103 5.15 -14.28 9.92
CA ARG A 103 3.89 -14.97 9.66
C ARG A 103 2.87 -14.60 10.73
N GLY A 104 1.72 -14.11 10.31
CA GLY A 104 0.64 -13.60 11.15
C GLY A 104 0.43 -12.10 11.00
N HIS A 105 -0.82 -11.67 11.14
CA HIS A 105 -1.22 -10.27 11.02
C HIS A 105 -0.70 -9.45 12.21
N ALA A 106 -0.49 -8.14 12.03
CA ALA A 106 -0.09 -7.27 13.13
C ALA A 106 -1.20 -7.22 14.20
N PRO A 107 -0.88 -7.17 15.50
CA PRO A 107 -1.90 -7.03 16.53
C PRO A 107 -2.58 -5.65 16.45
N ASN A 108 -3.83 -5.57 16.90
CA ASN A 108 -4.52 -4.32 17.09
C ASN A 108 -4.00 -3.57 18.34
N ARG A 109 -4.62 -2.43 18.69
CA ARG A 109 -4.20 -1.61 19.83
C ARG A 109 -4.30 -2.32 21.19
N ASP A 110 -5.16 -3.32 21.28
CA ASP A 110 -5.38 -4.12 22.50
C ASP A 110 -4.48 -5.36 22.54
N GLY A 111 -3.59 -5.52 21.54
CA GLY A 111 -2.68 -6.66 21.42
C GLY A 111 -3.29 -7.89 20.76
N TRP A 112 -4.53 -7.78 20.22
CA TRP A 112 -5.22 -8.90 19.59
C TRP A 112 -4.73 -9.11 18.16
N VAL A 113 -4.30 -10.34 17.84
CA VAL A 113 -3.98 -10.76 16.47
C VAL A 113 -5.27 -11.24 15.80
N ALA A 114 -5.51 -10.81 14.56
CA ALA A 114 -6.71 -11.20 13.80
C ALA A 114 -6.80 -12.73 13.69
N ASN A 115 -8.01 -13.26 13.90
CA ASN A 115 -8.28 -14.70 13.97
C ASN A 115 -9.47 -15.12 13.08
N PRO A 116 -9.38 -14.93 11.77
CA PRO A 116 -10.50 -15.16 10.87
C PRO A 116 -10.93 -16.63 10.75
N THR A 117 -10.08 -17.57 11.18
CA THR A 117 -10.39 -18.99 11.21
C THR A 117 -11.04 -19.44 12.51
N HIS A 118 -11.23 -18.54 13.47
CA HIS A 118 -11.81 -18.81 14.79
C HIS A 118 -11.04 -19.91 15.56
N GLU A 119 -9.70 -19.89 15.49
CA GLU A 119 -8.86 -20.79 16.27
C GLU A 119 -9.10 -20.56 17.78
N PRO A 120 -9.59 -21.55 18.54
CA PRO A 120 -10.01 -21.32 19.94
C PRO A 120 -8.89 -20.88 20.88
N ARG A 121 -7.63 -21.10 20.48
CA ARG A 121 -6.44 -20.70 21.26
C ARG A 121 -5.87 -19.37 20.81
N GLY A 122 -6.51 -18.71 19.82
CA GLY A 122 -5.98 -17.52 19.16
C GLY A 122 -4.90 -17.86 18.15
N VAL A 123 -4.41 -16.81 17.48
CA VAL A 123 -3.38 -16.89 16.45
C VAL A 123 -2.17 -16.10 16.89
N GLU A 124 -0.98 -16.60 16.64
CA GLU A 124 0.26 -15.86 16.91
C GLU A 124 0.75 -15.10 15.68
N ARG A 125 1.53 -14.05 15.95
CA ARG A 125 2.41 -13.41 14.98
C ARG A 125 3.85 -13.76 15.33
N ALA A 126 4.57 -14.42 14.40
CA ALA A 126 5.90 -14.92 14.67
C ALA A 126 6.87 -14.68 13.52
N ILE A 127 8.15 -14.60 13.87
CA ILE A 127 9.27 -14.52 12.94
C ILE A 127 9.71 -15.95 12.61
N TRP A 128 9.93 -16.20 11.34
CA TRP A 128 10.35 -17.47 10.78
C TRP A 128 11.63 -17.31 9.97
N ALA A 129 12.39 -18.37 9.83
CA ALA A 129 13.56 -18.44 8.97
C ALA A 129 13.49 -19.65 8.05
N VAL A 130 14.20 -19.56 6.91
CA VAL A 130 14.38 -20.69 5.99
C VAL A 130 15.70 -20.50 5.24
N ARG A 131 16.40 -21.61 4.94
CA ARG A 131 17.57 -21.58 4.06
C ARG A 131 17.13 -21.40 2.60
N THR A 132 17.80 -20.52 1.87
CA THR A 132 17.45 -20.30 0.45
C THR A 132 17.87 -21.44 -0.46
N ALA A 133 18.76 -22.32 0.00
CA ALA A 133 19.08 -23.59 -0.67
C ALA A 133 17.96 -24.64 -0.53
N GLY A 134 16.90 -24.36 0.22
CA GLY A 134 15.81 -25.28 0.52
C GLY A 134 15.88 -25.86 1.91
N GLY A 135 14.82 -26.57 2.31
CA GLY A 135 14.67 -27.19 3.62
C GLY A 135 13.34 -26.77 4.29
N THR A 136 13.13 -27.21 5.51
CA THR A 136 11.94 -26.92 6.27
C THR A 136 12.10 -25.54 6.94
N PRO A 137 11.15 -24.59 6.78
CA PRO A 137 11.17 -23.34 7.53
C PRO A 137 10.97 -23.63 9.04
N TRP A 138 11.55 -22.80 9.88
CA TRP A 138 11.43 -22.93 11.32
C TRP A 138 11.05 -21.60 11.98
N ARG A 139 10.27 -21.71 13.04
CA ARG A 139 9.86 -20.58 13.87
C ARG A 139 11.02 -20.12 14.75
N LEU A 140 11.28 -18.81 14.76
CA LEU A 140 12.30 -18.20 15.62
C LEU A 140 11.70 -17.68 16.93
N ALA A 141 10.81 -16.70 16.85
CA ALA A 141 10.27 -16.00 18.00
C ALA A 141 8.88 -15.42 17.71
N GLU A 142 8.10 -15.16 18.76
CA GLU A 142 6.91 -14.34 18.69
C GLU A 142 7.32 -12.86 18.61
N GLY A 143 6.77 -12.11 17.66
CA GLY A 143 7.08 -10.70 17.47
C GLY A 143 7.05 -10.27 16.00
N GLY A 144 7.65 -9.12 15.71
CA GLY A 144 7.67 -8.54 14.36
C GLY A 144 8.86 -7.61 14.13
N ALA A 145 8.87 -6.94 12.96
CA ALA A 145 9.93 -6.04 12.53
C ALA A 145 11.36 -6.65 12.66
N PRO A 146 11.62 -7.81 12.02
CA PRO A 146 12.91 -8.46 12.09
C PRO A 146 14.02 -7.63 11.45
N ALA A 147 15.13 -7.45 12.17
CA ALA A 147 16.39 -6.89 11.69
C ALA A 147 17.44 -8.01 11.69
N LEU A 148 17.67 -8.61 10.53
CA LEU A 148 18.65 -9.68 10.35
C LEU A 148 20.07 -9.11 10.37
N SER A 149 20.99 -9.75 11.12
CA SER A 149 22.41 -9.38 11.11
C SER A 149 23.03 -9.58 9.71
N PRO A 150 24.06 -8.82 9.34
CA PRO A 150 24.69 -8.94 8.02
C PRO A 150 25.14 -10.36 7.68
N ASP A 151 25.64 -11.11 8.67
CA ASP A 151 26.08 -12.49 8.54
C ASP A 151 24.94 -13.53 8.57
N GLY A 152 23.69 -13.07 8.75
CA GLY A 152 22.52 -13.97 8.81
C GLY A 152 22.39 -14.81 10.07
N SER A 153 23.21 -14.59 11.10
CA SER A 153 23.26 -15.47 12.30
C SER A 153 22.26 -15.08 13.40
N VAL A 154 21.86 -13.82 13.45
CA VAL A 154 21.03 -13.24 14.52
C VAL A 154 19.89 -12.39 13.96
N VAL A 155 18.72 -12.48 14.56
CA VAL A 155 17.60 -11.57 14.32
C VAL A 155 17.33 -10.75 15.57
N LEU A 156 17.36 -9.43 15.44
CA LEU A 156 16.75 -8.53 16.41
C LEU A 156 15.30 -8.29 16.02
N TYR A 157 14.42 -8.16 17.01
CA TYR A 157 13.01 -7.94 16.77
C TYR A 157 12.37 -7.11 17.88
N LEU A 158 11.22 -6.50 17.56
CA LEU A 158 10.48 -5.68 18.50
C LEU A 158 9.35 -6.51 19.15
N LYS A 159 9.29 -6.44 20.46
CA LYS A 159 8.20 -6.95 21.28
C LYS A 159 8.01 -6.04 22.50
N ASP A 160 6.76 -5.66 22.79
CA ASP A 160 6.41 -4.79 23.92
C ASP A 160 7.21 -3.46 23.98
N GLY A 161 7.54 -2.91 22.79
CA GLY A 161 8.32 -1.69 22.66
C GLY A 161 9.79 -1.81 23.05
N GLN A 162 10.32 -3.02 23.20
CA GLN A 162 11.73 -3.28 23.51
C GLN A 162 12.39 -4.14 22.44
N ILE A 163 13.72 -4.20 22.42
CA ILE A 163 14.50 -4.95 21.43
C ILE A 163 14.86 -6.32 22.01
N TYR A 164 14.43 -7.35 21.34
CA TYR A 164 14.72 -8.74 21.64
C TYR A 164 15.70 -9.32 20.62
N ARG A 165 16.34 -10.43 20.96
CA ARG A 165 17.27 -11.17 20.12
C ARG A 165 16.85 -12.63 19.98
N VAL A 166 17.10 -13.22 18.83
CA VAL A 166 17.06 -14.67 18.64
C VAL A 166 18.14 -15.09 17.65
N ARG A 167 18.84 -16.20 17.93
CA ARG A 167 19.74 -16.80 16.94
C ARG A 167 18.97 -17.50 15.86
N VAL A 168 19.39 -17.32 14.61
CA VAL A 168 18.79 -17.97 13.46
C VAL A 168 18.97 -19.49 13.56
N GLU A 169 20.20 -19.95 13.83
CA GLU A 169 20.48 -21.35 14.05
C GLU A 169 20.16 -21.75 15.51
N GLN A 170 19.37 -22.79 15.64
CA GLN A 170 18.90 -23.25 16.96
C GLN A 170 19.82 -24.30 17.58
N ALA A 171 20.99 -24.54 16.99
CA ALA A 171 21.96 -25.50 17.52
C ALA A 171 22.71 -24.93 18.73
N GLY A 172 22.74 -25.64 19.84
CA GLY A 172 23.47 -25.29 21.06
C GLY A 172 22.60 -24.81 22.23
N ALA A 173 23.24 -24.44 23.34
CA ALA A 173 22.57 -23.92 24.51
C ALA A 173 22.04 -22.51 24.22
N ARG A 174 20.75 -22.30 24.49
CA ARG A 174 20.09 -21.01 24.36
C ARG A 174 20.11 -20.28 25.70
N ASP A 175 20.52 -19.02 25.67
CA ASP A 175 20.40 -18.13 26.81
C ASP A 175 18.96 -17.58 26.94
N GLU A 176 18.70 -16.77 27.94
CA GLU A 176 17.39 -16.17 28.22
C GLU A 176 16.95 -15.24 27.09
N TYR A 177 17.89 -14.57 26.40
CA TYR A 177 17.59 -13.69 25.28
C TYR A 177 17.10 -14.49 24.08
N ASP A 178 17.80 -15.58 23.74
CA ASP A 178 17.42 -16.46 22.60
C ASP A 178 16.09 -17.19 22.83
N ARG A 179 15.65 -17.34 24.09
CA ARG A 179 14.33 -17.86 24.44
C ARG A 179 13.24 -16.80 24.44
N GLY A 180 13.59 -15.51 24.29
CA GLY A 180 12.65 -14.40 24.36
C GLY A 180 12.08 -14.16 25.77
N GLU A 181 12.76 -14.64 26.81
CA GLU A 181 12.39 -14.46 28.20
C GLU A 181 12.74 -13.06 28.71
N ALA A 182 13.78 -12.45 28.15
CA ALA A 182 14.23 -11.10 28.45
C ALA A 182 14.55 -10.32 27.15
N PRO A 183 14.32 -9.01 27.10
CA PRO A 183 14.80 -8.18 26.01
C PRO A 183 16.33 -8.06 26.07
N LEU A 184 16.99 -8.09 24.91
CA LEU A 184 18.43 -7.82 24.78
C LEU A 184 18.73 -6.36 25.19
N ILE A 185 17.89 -5.44 24.76
CA ILE A 185 18.02 -4.01 25.11
C ILE A 185 16.70 -3.57 25.74
N ARG A 186 16.78 -3.20 27.01
CA ARG A 186 15.67 -2.66 27.78
C ARG A 186 15.98 -1.23 28.22
N SER A 187 15.20 -0.29 27.74
CA SER A 187 15.39 1.12 28.09
C SER A 187 14.03 1.81 28.27
N MET A 188 14.03 2.98 28.91
CA MET A 188 12.83 3.79 29.05
C MET A 188 12.24 4.17 27.69
N GLY A 189 10.91 4.19 27.57
CA GLY A 189 10.19 4.50 26.34
C GLY A 189 10.09 3.33 25.38
N THR A 190 9.80 3.63 24.12
CA THR A 190 9.64 2.65 23.04
C THR A 190 10.83 2.69 22.11
N GLN A 191 11.40 1.53 21.81
CA GLN A 191 12.54 1.40 20.90
C GLN A 191 12.03 1.19 19.48
N THR A 192 12.65 1.87 18.49
CA THR A 192 12.29 1.80 17.05
C THR A 192 13.54 1.91 16.19
N ASP A 193 13.40 1.78 14.88
CA ASP A 193 14.46 2.00 13.86
C ASP A 193 15.76 1.24 14.16
N VAL A 194 15.63 -0.05 14.49
CA VAL A 194 16.75 -0.92 14.84
C VAL A 194 17.58 -1.23 13.60
N GLN A 195 18.86 -0.91 13.64
CA GLN A 195 19.80 -1.10 12.52
C GLN A 195 21.13 -1.68 12.99
N TRP A 196 21.57 -2.75 12.34
CA TRP A 196 22.92 -3.29 12.48
C TRP A 196 23.95 -2.37 11.83
N SER A 197 25.14 -2.29 12.43
CA SER A 197 26.32 -1.80 11.72
C SER A 197 26.66 -2.73 10.54
N PRO A 198 27.33 -2.23 9.48
CA PRO A 198 27.69 -3.06 8.32
C PRO A 198 28.50 -4.31 8.66
N ASP A 199 29.30 -4.28 9.72
CA ASP A 199 30.12 -5.40 10.21
C ASP A 199 29.41 -6.28 11.25
N GLY A 200 28.18 -5.92 11.64
CA GLY A 200 27.40 -6.64 12.66
C GLY A 200 27.90 -6.49 14.10
N SER A 201 28.91 -5.66 14.36
CA SER A 201 29.49 -5.48 15.69
C SER A 201 28.65 -4.60 16.62
N LYS A 202 27.79 -3.75 16.07
CA LYS A 202 26.99 -2.78 16.84
C LYS A 202 25.57 -2.67 16.32
N VAL A 203 24.70 -2.13 17.18
CA VAL A 203 23.30 -1.86 16.84
C VAL A 203 22.96 -0.41 17.18
N ALA A 204 22.44 0.33 16.21
CA ALA A 204 21.87 1.65 16.41
C ALA A 204 20.33 1.55 16.45
N PHE A 205 19.69 2.36 17.29
CA PHE A 205 18.23 2.41 17.38
C PHE A 205 17.75 3.76 17.91
N VAL A 206 16.48 4.05 17.75
CA VAL A 206 15.82 5.24 18.33
C VAL A 206 15.08 4.86 19.59
N SER A 207 15.33 5.57 20.68
CA SER A 207 14.57 5.47 21.94
C SER A 207 13.60 6.64 22.05
N GLN A 208 12.32 6.36 21.79
CA GLN A 208 11.23 7.35 21.86
C GLN A 208 10.80 7.58 23.32
N ARG A 209 10.83 8.82 23.77
CA ARG A 209 10.57 9.21 25.16
C ARG A 209 9.35 10.14 25.30
N GLY A 210 8.60 10.36 24.21
CA GLY A 210 7.44 11.23 24.16
C GLY A 210 7.80 12.61 23.59
N ASP A 211 8.31 13.50 24.42
CA ASP A 211 8.67 14.89 24.08
C ASP A 211 10.08 15.05 23.50
N HIS A 212 10.91 14.01 23.60
CA HIS A 212 12.25 13.92 23.04
C HIS A 212 12.58 12.47 22.64
N SER A 213 13.69 12.26 21.97
CA SER A 213 14.20 10.92 21.64
C SER A 213 15.72 10.90 21.57
N PHE A 214 16.32 9.73 21.77
CA PHE A 214 17.75 9.53 21.70
C PHE A 214 18.12 8.48 20.67
N ILE A 215 19.33 8.58 20.12
CA ILE A 215 19.97 7.49 19.41
C ILE A 215 20.74 6.63 20.41
N GLY A 216 20.33 5.37 20.53
CA GLY A 216 21.05 4.33 21.27
C GLY A 216 22.10 3.66 20.41
N LEU A 217 23.24 3.33 20.98
CA LEU A 217 24.32 2.54 20.38
C LEU A 217 24.66 1.40 21.31
N TYR A 218 24.35 0.18 20.88
CA TYR A 218 24.66 -1.05 21.61
C TYR A 218 25.85 -1.75 20.95
N ASP A 219 26.83 -2.11 21.75
CA ASP A 219 28.03 -2.85 21.35
C ASP A 219 27.86 -4.32 21.70
N VAL A 220 27.87 -5.18 20.69
CA VAL A 220 27.56 -6.62 20.84
C VAL A 220 28.66 -7.36 21.64
N ALA A 221 29.93 -6.96 21.46
CA ALA A 221 31.04 -7.66 22.08
C ALA A 221 31.19 -7.33 23.57
N THR A 222 30.87 -6.11 23.97
CA THR A 222 31.03 -5.63 25.34
C THR A 222 29.72 -5.63 26.14
N ASP A 223 28.58 -5.89 25.49
CA ASP A 223 27.23 -5.82 26.07
C ASP A 223 26.94 -4.45 26.71
N LEU A 224 27.41 -3.38 26.06
CA LEU A 224 27.25 -2.03 26.56
C LEU A 224 26.31 -1.19 25.71
N LEU A 225 25.37 -0.53 26.37
CA LEU A 225 24.50 0.48 25.77
C LEU A 225 25.01 1.87 26.08
N ARG A 226 25.15 2.72 25.05
CA ARG A 226 25.51 4.13 25.16
C ARG A 226 24.53 5.00 24.38
N TRP A 227 24.53 6.30 24.69
CA TRP A 227 23.68 7.28 24.02
C TRP A 227 24.54 8.22 23.17
N VAL A 228 24.15 8.37 21.91
CA VAL A 228 24.91 9.19 20.95
C VAL A 228 24.50 10.66 21.13
N SER A 229 25.39 11.46 21.73
CA SER A 229 25.19 12.92 21.90
C SER A 229 23.79 13.28 22.44
N PRO A 230 23.37 12.74 23.59
CA PRO A 230 22.02 12.95 24.12
C PRO A 230 21.75 14.43 24.38
N GLY A 231 20.54 14.88 24.04
CA GLY A 231 20.09 16.27 24.18
C GLY A 231 18.62 16.36 24.56
N VAL A 232 18.02 17.51 24.39
CA VAL A 232 16.59 17.76 24.63
C VAL A 232 15.75 17.67 23.35
N ASP A 233 16.39 17.25 22.29
CA ASP A 233 15.84 17.25 20.94
C ASP A 233 15.18 15.91 20.59
N CYS A 234 14.51 15.87 19.46
CA CYS A 234 14.00 14.68 18.83
C CYS A 234 15.03 14.14 17.83
N ASP A 235 15.76 13.11 18.22
CA ASP A 235 16.68 12.40 17.37
C ASP A 235 16.00 11.22 16.69
N SER A 236 16.26 11.01 15.40
CA SER A 236 15.62 9.97 14.59
C SER A 236 16.48 9.52 13.44
N ASN A 237 16.11 8.40 12.82
CA ASN A 237 16.66 7.95 11.56
C ASN A 237 18.19 7.73 11.61
N PRO A 238 18.71 6.81 12.46
CA PRO A 238 20.12 6.49 12.50
C PRO A 238 20.58 5.90 11.16
N MET A 239 21.75 6.36 10.67
CA MET A 239 22.28 6.00 9.35
C MET A 239 23.77 5.71 9.45
N TRP A 240 24.15 4.48 9.25
CA TRP A 240 25.55 4.05 9.29
C TRP A 240 26.36 4.53 8.09
N SER A 241 27.64 4.82 8.29
CA SER A 241 28.59 4.88 7.18
C SER A 241 28.87 3.47 6.63
N PRO A 242 29.26 3.33 5.36
CA PRO A 242 29.57 2.02 4.79
C PRO A 242 30.68 1.26 5.53
N ASP A 243 31.61 1.97 6.16
CA ASP A 243 32.71 1.41 6.98
C ASP A 243 32.37 1.20 8.46
N GLY A 244 31.10 1.51 8.87
CA GLY A 244 30.63 1.37 10.23
C GLY A 244 31.22 2.33 11.27
N ARG A 245 32.11 3.26 10.87
CA ARG A 245 32.83 4.15 11.79
C ARG A 245 32.04 5.39 12.19
N GLN A 246 31.04 5.77 11.41
CA GLN A 246 30.26 6.97 11.64
C GLN A 246 28.78 6.63 11.68
N LEU A 247 28.07 7.30 12.58
CA LEU A 247 26.62 7.25 12.66
C LEU A 247 26.07 8.66 12.42
N MET A 248 25.18 8.78 11.43
CA MET A 248 24.41 9.98 11.18
C MET A 248 23.01 9.81 11.70
N PHE A 249 22.35 10.94 12.01
CA PHE A 249 20.94 10.95 12.40
C PHE A 249 20.34 12.34 12.17
N LEU A 250 19.03 12.40 12.16
CA LEU A 250 18.27 13.65 12.09
C LEU A 250 18.00 14.16 13.50
N ARG A 251 18.19 15.45 13.71
CA ARG A 251 17.84 16.15 14.95
C ARG A 251 16.86 17.27 14.68
N ARG A 252 15.74 17.27 15.39
CA ARG A 252 14.75 18.34 15.41
C ARG A 252 14.52 18.82 16.83
N PRO A 253 14.09 20.07 17.05
CA PRO A 253 13.75 20.52 18.39
C PRO A 253 12.71 19.64 19.06
N GLY A 254 12.90 19.36 20.33
CA GLY A 254 11.91 18.68 21.17
C GLY A 254 10.66 19.53 21.40
N THR A 255 9.63 18.95 22.04
CA THR A 255 8.36 19.61 22.26
C THR A 255 8.45 20.60 23.44
N PRO A 256 8.18 21.90 23.26
CA PRO A 256 8.28 22.88 24.32
C PRO A 256 7.16 22.77 25.36
N PHE A 257 7.39 23.34 26.57
CA PHE A 257 6.54 23.28 27.80
C PHE A 257 5.03 23.39 27.58
N GLY A 258 4.59 24.26 26.68
CA GLY A 258 3.18 24.58 26.52
C GLY A 258 2.27 23.42 26.16
N ARG A 259 2.85 22.36 25.60
CA ARG A 259 2.11 21.13 25.27
C ARG A 259 2.19 20.08 26.38
N MET A 260 3.13 20.17 27.29
CA MET A 260 3.27 19.24 28.42
C MET A 260 2.24 19.49 29.53
N GLN A 261 1.75 20.73 29.69
CA GLN A 261 0.68 21.02 30.65
C GLN A 261 -0.67 20.39 30.29
N GLN A 262 -0.77 19.80 29.12
CA GLN A 262 -1.94 19.05 28.67
C GLN A 262 -1.67 17.54 28.68
N ALA A 263 -0.83 17.09 29.60
CA ALA A 263 -0.51 15.67 29.77
C ALA A 263 -1.76 14.80 30.00
N PRO A 264 -1.70 13.51 29.65
CA PRO A 264 -2.87 12.61 29.58
C PRO A 264 -3.63 12.39 30.89
N SER A 265 -3.10 12.81 32.02
CA SER A 265 -3.78 12.77 33.32
C SER A 265 -4.72 13.95 33.56
N GLY A 266 -4.75 14.94 32.67
CA GLY A 266 -5.68 16.06 32.73
C GLY A 266 -6.99 15.76 32.00
N PRO A 267 -8.08 16.46 32.35
CA PRO A 267 -9.39 16.22 31.72
C PRO A 267 -9.47 16.43 30.21
N SER A 268 -8.45 16.99 29.59
CA SER A 268 -8.43 17.34 28.16
C SER A 268 -7.83 16.31 27.23
N GLY A 269 -7.18 15.24 27.73
CA GLY A 269 -6.76 14.08 26.91
C GLY A 269 -5.82 14.36 25.72
N ILE A 270 -5.21 15.55 25.63
CA ILE A 270 -4.29 15.90 24.56
C ILE A 270 -2.96 15.18 24.83
N ARG A 271 -2.64 14.21 23.98
CA ARG A 271 -1.32 13.56 24.01
C ARG A 271 -0.25 14.52 23.49
N PRO A 272 0.94 14.59 24.11
CA PRO A 272 2.09 15.28 23.52
C PRO A 272 2.31 14.74 22.11
N GLN A 273 2.69 15.61 21.16
CA GLN A 273 3.19 15.10 19.88
C GLN A 273 4.44 14.29 20.18
N THR A 274 4.41 13.01 19.83
CA THR A 274 5.58 12.17 19.88
C THR A 274 6.59 12.65 18.86
N CYS A 275 7.88 12.46 19.11
CA CYS A 275 8.97 12.73 18.17
C CYS A 275 8.93 11.83 16.93
N THR A 276 7.79 11.23 16.63
CA THR A 276 7.59 10.39 15.46
C THR A 276 7.60 11.24 14.21
N THR A 277 8.62 11.06 13.41
CA THR A 277 8.64 11.54 12.02
C THR A 277 7.44 10.95 11.31
N GLY A 278 6.50 11.82 10.92
CA GLY A 278 5.43 11.64 9.96
C GLY A 278 5.11 10.26 9.38
N GLY A 279 4.98 9.24 10.21
CA GLY A 279 4.24 8.06 9.84
C GLY A 279 2.79 8.47 9.66
N ARG A 280 2.15 8.07 8.58
CA ARG A 280 0.71 8.20 8.36
C ARG A 280 -0.04 7.39 9.43
N GLY A 281 0.08 7.84 10.69
CA GLY A 281 -0.65 7.32 11.83
C GLY A 281 -1.98 8.05 11.92
N GLN A 282 -3.01 7.28 11.83
CA GLN A 282 -4.41 7.59 12.11
C GLN A 282 -4.60 8.74 13.09
N GLY A 283 -5.32 9.78 12.66
CA GLY A 283 -5.89 10.80 13.53
C GLY A 283 -4.90 11.86 14.01
N GLN A 284 -4.16 12.48 13.09
CA GLN A 284 -3.87 13.89 13.32
C GLN A 284 -5.22 14.62 13.27
N PRO A 285 -5.63 15.30 14.35
CA PRO A 285 -6.53 16.43 14.17
C PRO A 285 -5.81 17.34 13.18
N ASP A 286 -6.54 17.79 12.16
CA ASP A 286 -6.04 18.77 11.20
C ASP A 286 -5.20 19.77 11.96
N GLY A 287 -3.91 19.92 11.60
CA GLY A 287 -2.90 20.65 12.39
C GLY A 287 -3.13 22.15 12.51
N ARG A 288 -4.38 22.55 12.61
CA ARG A 288 -4.85 23.90 12.86
C ARG A 288 -5.81 23.90 14.03
N ASP A 289 -5.34 23.47 15.20
CA ASP A 289 -5.99 23.96 16.41
C ASP A 289 -5.58 25.43 16.60
N THR A 290 -6.27 26.30 15.88
CA THR A 290 -6.12 27.76 16.00
C THR A 290 -6.48 28.25 17.40
N THR A 291 -7.09 27.43 18.25
CA THR A 291 -7.41 27.78 19.63
C THR A 291 -6.18 27.73 20.54
N LEU A 292 -5.16 26.94 20.20
CA LEU A 292 -3.90 26.90 20.93
C LEU A 292 -3.04 28.15 20.67
N ASN A 293 -3.13 28.74 19.47
CA ASN A 293 -2.42 29.98 19.14
C ASN A 293 -2.93 31.23 19.91
N GLN A 294 -4.15 31.19 20.44
CA GLN A 294 -4.71 32.32 21.18
C GLN A 294 -4.22 32.42 22.64
N ARG A 295 -3.50 31.43 23.16
CA ARG A 295 -2.96 31.39 24.52
C ARG A 295 -1.44 31.55 24.61
N HIS A 296 -0.77 31.80 23.50
CA HIS A 296 0.65 32.09 23.48
C HIS A 296 0.92 33.43 24.23
N VAL A 297 1.91 33.42 25.09
CA VAL A 297 2.55 34.67 25.50
C VAL A 297 3.31 35.15 24.27
N PRO A 298 2.87 36.25 23.63
CA PRO A 298 3.50 36.70 22.38
C PRO A 298 5.00 36.94 22.61
N GLY A 299 5.82 36.45 21.69
CA GLY A 299 7.27 36.64 21.69
C GLY A 299 8.11 35.66 22.52
N LEU A 300 7.49 34.81 23.37
CA LEU A 300 8.29 33.91 24.21
C LEU A 300 8.97 32.81 23.41
N TYR A 301 8.33 32.31 22.33
CA TYR A 301 8.83 31.23 21.47
C TYR A 301 9.09 31.65 20.03
N ASP A 302 8.69 32.85 19.61
CA ASP A 302 8.81 33.33 18.24
C ASP A 302 10.26 33.36 17.72
N GLY A 303 11.23 33.46 18.64
CA GLY A 303 12.65 33.37 18.29
C GLY A 303 13.28 31.96 18.43
N VAL A 304 12.57 31.04 19.08
CA VAL A 304 13.08 29.67 19.40
C VAL A 304 12.48 28.61 18.49
N LEU A 305 11.26 28.81 18.07
CA LEU A 305 10.54 27.92 17.13
C LEU A 305 9.99 28.78 15.98
N PRO A 306 10.85 29.39 15.17
CA PRO A 306 10.37 29.97 13.92
C PRO A 306 9.61 28.91 13.18
N ASP A 307 8.54 29.29 12.48
CA ASP A 307 7.79 28.41 11.59
C ASP A 307 8.78 27.66 10.71
N GLY A 308 8.88 26.34 10.90
CA GLY A 308 9.98 25.58 10.37
C GLY A 308 11.04 25.34 11.44
N SER A 309 10.75 24.36 12.27
CA SER A 309 11.71 23.74 13.16
C SER A 309 13.06 23.57 12.46
N VAL A 310 14.14 23.95 13.13
CA VAL A 310 15.49 23.69 12.64
C VAL A 310 15.70 22.19 12.55
N LEU A 311 15.88 21.68 11.34
CA LEU A 311 16.30 20.31 11.07
C LEU A 311 17.81 20.29 10.89
N ALA A 312 18.50 19.40 11.58
CA ALA A 312 19.93 19.16 11.40
C ALA A 312 20.20 17.68 11.05
N ILE A 313 21.17 17.48 10.15
CA ILE A 313 21.81 16.19 9.94
C ILE A 313 23.06 16.19 10.82
N MET A 314 23.05 15.30 11.80
CA MET A 314 24.11 15.15 12.80
C MET A 314 25.02 13.97 12.42
N GLN A 315 26.29 14.02 12.83
CA GLN A 315 27.24 12.92 12.67
C GLN A 315 28.07 12.75 13.94
N ALA A 316 28.14 11.51 14.39
CA ALA A 316 29.02 11.07 15.48
C ALA A 316 30.06 10.07 14.97
N ASP A 317 31.25 10.10 15.56
CA ASP A 317 32.25 9.05 15.45
C ASP A 317 31.88 7.95 16.44
N VAL A 318 31.66 6.76 15.96
CA VAL A 318 31.15 5.62 16.74
C VAL A 318 32.10 5.20 17.87
N ASP A 319 33.42 5.23 17.59
CA ASP A 319 34.42 4.86 18.59
C ASP A 319 34.61 5.91 19.67
N ALA A 320 34.18 7.16 19.42
CA ALA A 320 34.22 8.26 20.38
C ALA A 320 32.95 8.34 21.25
N VAL A 321 31.93 7.53 21.01
CA VAL A 321 30.72 7.52 21.85
C VAL A 321 31.06 6.91 23.20
N GLY A 322 31.24 7.75 24.20
CA GLY A 322 31.49 7.38 25.58
C GLY A 322 30.22 7.27 26.41
N ASP A 323 30.36 7.46 27.71
CA ASP A 323 29.25 7.57 28.65
C ASP A 323 28.78 9.06 28.70
N ILE A 324 28.86 9.68 29.84
CA ILE A 324 28.42 11.08 30.08
C ILE A 324 29.32 12.13 29.41
N ASP A 325 30.55 11.76 29.10
CA ASP A 325 31.58 12.59 28.48
C ASP A 325 31.73 12.40 26.96
N SER A 326 30.75 11.77 26.31
CA SER A 326 30.71 11.66 24.86
C SER A 326 30.87 13.02 24.19
N PRO A 327 31.75 13.14 23.19
CA PRO A 327 31.83 14.37 22.42
C PRO A 327 30.49 14.60 21.69
N PRO A 328 30.05 15.86 21.60
CA PRO A 328 28.81 16.16 20.90
C PRO A 328 28.94 15.78 19.42
N ALA A 329 27.86 15.23 18.85
CA ALA A 329 27.78 15.00 17.42
C ALA A 329 27.92 16.34 16.68
N ARG A 330 28.64 16.33 15.57
CA ARG A 330 28.81 17.53 14.74
C ARG A 330 27.65 17.71 13.76
N VAL A 331 27.29 18.96 13.50
CA VAL A 331 26.34 19.32 12.46
C VAL A 331 27.03 19.18 11.09
N ILE A 332 26.50 18.34 10.21
CA ILE A 332 26.95 18.25 8.82
C ILE A 332 26.18 19.22 7.96
N TRP A 333 24.86 19.27 8.18
CA TRP A 333 23.96 20.17 7.48
C TRP A 333 22.82 20.57 8.40
N ARG A 334 22.33 21.78 8.24
CA ARG A 334 21.06 22.24 8.84
C ARG A 334 20.40 23.28 7.97
N ASN A 335 19.07 23.39 8.03
CA ASN A 335 18.38 24.48 7.39
C ASN A 335 18.69 25.81 8.09
N VAL A 336 18.61 26.89 7.33
CA VAL A 336 18.77 28.26 7.87
C VAL A 336 17.54 28.59 8.70
N PRO A 337 17.68 29.15 9.93
CA PRO A 337 16.53 29.61 10.70
C PRO A 337 15.65 30.58 9.89
N GLY A 338 14.35 30.31 9.86
CA GLY A 338 13.38 31.06 9.06
C GLY A 338 13.22 30.56 7.61
N ASP A 339 14.08 29.67 7.13
CA ASP A 339 13.92 28.97 5.86
C ASP A 339 13.32 27.57 6.09
N SER A 340 12.05 27.40 5.74
CA SER A 340 11.33 26.13 5.90
C SER A 340 11.58 25.14 4.75
N SER A 341 12.35 25.52 3.72
CA SER A 341 12.47 24.78 2.45
C SER A 341 12.80 23.31 2.62
N PHE A 342 13.70 22.95 3.54
CA PHE A 342 14.13 21.57 3.74
C PHE A 342 13.75 20.97 5.10
N THR A 343 12.87 21.62 5.87
CA THR A 343 12.46 21.13 7.20
C THR A 343 11.58 19.87 7.13
N ARG A 344 10.97 19.62 6.00
CA ARG A 344 10.07 18.48 5.75
C ARG A 344 10.75 17.29 5.07
N MET A 345 12.08 17.16 5.20
CA MET A 345 12.79 15.98 4.71
C MET A 345 12.15 14.70 5.24
N SER A 346 11.91 13.77 4.35
CA SER A 346 11.39 12.43 4.65
C SER A 346 12.20 11.39 3.87
N ARG A 347 12.04 10.11 4.23
CA ARG A 347 12.71 8.99 3.55
C ARG A 347 14.23 9.18 3.43
N VAL A 348 14.83 9.74 4.47
CA VAL A 348 16.25 10.08 4.50
C VAL A 348 17.10 8.83 4.63
N GLN A 349 18.06 8.66 3.76
CA GLN A 349 18.98 7.51 3.74
C GLN A 349 20.40 7.97 3.46
N ARG A 350 21.37 7.32 4.10
CA ARG A 350 22.79 7.47 3.74
C ARG A 350 23.12 6.48 2.63
N VAL A 351 23.68 7.00 1.53
CA VAL A 351 24.06 6.24 0.35
C VAL A 351 25.53 6.60 0.02
N GLY A 352 26.44 5.74 0.39
CA GLY A 352 27.86 6.03 0.27
C GLY A 352 28.26 7.29 1.02
N THR A 353 28.74 8.30 0.29
CA THR A 353 29.12 9.62 0.82
C THR A 353 28.00 10.67 0.74
N HIS A 354 26.78 10.26 0.41
CA HIS A 354 25.66 11.18 0.29
C HIS A 354 24.56 10.83 1.30
N VAL A 355 23.77 11.83 1.66
CA VAL A 355 22.47 11.67 2.27
C VAL A 355 21.43 12.02 1.22
N VAL A 356 20.57 11.04 0.89
CA VAL A 356 19.49 11.18 -0.08
C VAL A 356 18.18 11.25 0.67
N PHE A 357 17.29 12.16 0.27
CA PHE A 357 16.01 12.36 0.94
C PHE A 357 14.92 12.82 -0.03
N GLN A 358 13.69 12.57 0.34
CA GLN A 358 12.51 13.12 -0.34
C GLN A 358 12.07 14.42 0.34
N MET A 359 11.70 15.38 -0.45
CA MET A 359 11.05 16.60 0.00
C MET A 359 10.07 17.10 -1.04
N ASN A 360 9.00 17.72 -0.56
CA ASN A 360 7.99 18.33 -1.37
C ASN A 360 8.12 19.87 -1.25
N PRO A 361 8.69 20.57 -2.25
CA PRO A 361 8.72 22.03 -2.28
C PRO A 361 7.31 22.63 -2.32
N ASP A 362 7.10 23.80 -1.72
CA ASP A 362 5.76 24.40 -1.63
C ASP A 362 5.18 24.84 -2.97
N ASP A 363 6.04 25.13 -3.93
CA ASP A 363 5.72 25.60 -5.27
C ASP A 363 5.81 24.53 -6.36
N ASP A 364 6.03 23.25 -5.97
CA ASP A 364 6.15 22.12 -6.91
C ASP A 364 4.91 21.22 -6.83
N GLU A 365 4.47 20.72 -7.97
CA GLU A 365 3.38 19.73 -8.07
C GLU A 365 3.82 18.33 -7.64
N TRP A 366 5.14 18.08 -7.54
CA TRP A 366 5.70 16.75 -7.31
C TRP A 366 6.63 16.68 -6.10
N ASP A 367 6.64 15.56 -5.44
CA ASP A 367 7.65 15.22 -4.45
C ASP A 367 8.97 14.95 -5.17
N ARG A 368 10.06 15.57 -4.70
CA ARG A 368 11.38 15.48 -5.31
C ARG A 368 12.35 14.75 -4.41
N TYR A 369 13.32 14.07 -5.02
CA TYR A 369 14.48 13.54 -4.33
C TYR A 369 15.69 14.45 -4.50
N TRP A 370 16.43 14.58 -3.41
CA TRP A 370 17.59 15.47 -3.27
C TRP A 370 18.74 14.70 -2.66
N SER A 371 19.97 15.17 -2.85
CA SER A 371 21.16 14.64 -2.21
C SER A 371 22.06 15.71 -1.64
N ILE A 372 22.81 15.36 -0.59
CA ILE A 372 23.84 16.17 0.05
C ILE A 372 25.09 15.32 0.18
N ASP A 373 26.25 15.79 -0.33
CA ASP A 373 27.54 15.16 -0.08
C ASP A 373 28.01 15.51 1.34
N VAL A 374 28.07 14.51 2.20
CA VAL A 374 28.40 14.69 3.64
C VAL A 374 29.85 15.10 3.90
N ARG A 375 30.69 15.04 2.89
CA ARG A 375 32.11 15.52 2.96
C ARG A 375 32.21 17.03 2.83
N VAL A 376 31.18 17.68 2.31
CA VAL A 376 31.09 19.12 2.12
C VAL A 376 30.11 19.72 3.14
N PRO A 377 30.56 20.30 4.24
CA PRO A 377 29.70 20.88 5.25
C PRO A 377 28.77 21.95 4.66
N GLN A 378 27.48 21.91 5.05
CA GLN A 378 26.46 22.87 4.59
C GLN A 378 26.31 22.95 3.07
N GLN A 379 26.60 21.86 2.34
CA GLN A 379 26.35 21.81 0.91
C GLN A 379 24.88 22.09 0.62
N GLN A 380 24.62 22.89 -0.39
CA GLN A 380 23.25 23.05 -0.90
C GLN A 380 22.77 21.72 -1.47
N PRO A 381 21.56 21.26 -1.11
CA PRO A 381 21.01 20.03 -1.67
C PRO A 381 20.95 20.06 -3.20
N VAL A 382 21.36 18.97 -3.81
CA VAL A 382 21.31 18.76 -5.26
C VAL A 382 20.03 18.04 -5.63
N LEU A 383 19.23 18.60 -6.54
CA LEU A 383 18.04 17.98 -7.06
C LEU A 383 18.37 16.75 -7.91
N LEU A 384 17.81 15.61 -7.59
CA LEU A 384 18.00 14.36 -8.34
C LEU A 384 16.90 14.11 -9.36
N THR A 385 15.63 14.27 -8.97
CA THR A 385 14.49 13.97 -9.83
C THR A 385 13.96 15.23 -10.49
N THR A 386 14.52 15.56 -11.66
CA THR A 386 14.18 16.78 -12.42
C THR A 386 12.97 16.61 -13.33
N THR A 387 12.54 15.38 -13.62
CA THR A 387 11.34 15.07 -14.41
C THR A 387 10.10 15.09 -13.54
N ASP A 388 8.99 15.59 -14.11
CA ASP A 388 7.69 15.58 -13.44
C ASP A 388 7.14 14.15 -13.33
N GLY A 389 6.76 13.75 -12.14
CA GLY A 389 6.21 12.43 -11.89
C GLY A 389 6.14 12.07 -10.41
N LEU A 390 5.21 11.20 -10.08
CA LEU A 390 5.03 10.66 -8.73
C LEU A 390 6.10 9.62 -8.41
N ILE A 391 6.74 9.74 -7.24
CA ILE A 391 7.47 8.66 -6.58
C ILE A 391 6.70 8.33 -5.30
N GLU A 392 5.96 7.24 -5.32
CA GLU A 392 4.80 7.06 -4.42
C GLU A 392 5.21 6.81 -2.97
N ASP A 393 6.13 5.89 -2.72
CA ASP A 393 6.55 5.52 -1.37
C ASP A 393 8.01 5.07 -1.29
N ALA A 394 8.44 4.61 -0.11
CA ALA A 394 9.81 4.17 0.12
C ALA A 394 10.20 2.93 -0.72
N THR A 395 9.24 2.08 -1.07
CA THR A 395 9.48 0.87 -1.88
C THR A 395 9.67 1.20 -3.35
N SER A 396 9.31 2.43 -3.75
CA SER A 396 9.52 2.94 -5.11
C SER A 396 10.97 3.36 -5.39
N VAL A 397 11.87 3.30 -4.40
CA VAL A 397 13.26 3.76 -4.51
C VAL A 397 14.23 2.73 -3.96
N ALA A 398 15.32 2.49 -4.69
CA ALA A 398 16.44 1.67 -4.25
C ALA A 398 17.76 2.21 -4.80
N PHE A 399 18.88 1.74 -4.23
CA PHE A 399 20.20 2.21 -4.61
C PHE A 399 21.08 1.05 -5.09
N SER A 400 21.95 1.32 -6.07
CA SER A 400 22.93 0.35 -6.50
C SER A 400 23.85 -0.06 -5.35
N SER A 401 24.40 -1.27 -5.41
CA SER A 401 25.28 -1.81 -4.37
C SER A 401 26.55 -0.94 -4.13
N ASP A 402 27.03 -0.24 -5.16
CA ASP A 402 28.14 0.70 -5.07
C ASP A 402 27.73 2.10 -4.54
N GLY A 403 26.43 2.33 -4.28
CA GLY A 403 25.87 3.59 -3.77
C GLY A 403 25.97 4.77 -4.74
N ARG A 404 26.13 4.54 -6.04
CA ARG A 404 26.28 5.61 -7.04
C ARG A 404 25.03 5.96 -7.80
N THR A 405 24.07 5.03 -7.91
CA THR A 405 22.84 5.18 -8.70
C THR A 405 21.62 5.00 -7.81
N MET A 406 20.69 5.93 -7.91
CA MET A 406 19.34 5.78 -7.40
C MET A 406 18.45 5.24 -8.53
N TYR A 407 17.78 4.12 -8.29
CA TYR A 407 16.72 3.60 -9.13
C TYR A 407 15.37 3.92 -8.49
N TYR A 408 14.40 4.33 -9.29
CA TYR A 408 13.09 4.69 -8.76
C TYR A 408 11.98 4.42 -9.77
N SER A 409 10.81 4.09 -9.25
CA SER A 409 9.58 3.90 -10.00
C SER A 409 8.78 5.19 -10.01
N THR A 410 8.41 5.66 -11.20
CA THR A 410 7.68 6.92 -11.39
C THR A 410 6.76 6.86 -12.61
N ASN A 411 5.75 7.74 -12.63
CA ASN A 411 4.89 7.95 -13.78
C ASN A 411 5.35 9.10 -14.70
N ALA A 412 6.60 9.51 -14.59
CA ALA A 412 7.19 10.45 -15.52
C ALA A 412 7.07 9.92 -16.97
N ASP A 413 6.72 10.78 -17.91
CA ASP A 413 6.46 10.50 -19.34
C ASP A 413 5.25 9.57 -19.63
N ASP A 414 4.68 8.91 -18.63
CA ASP A 414 3.46 8.09 -18.77
C ASP A 414 2.62 8.19 -17.49
N ILE A 415 1.78 9.19 -17.42
CA ILE A 415 1.03 9.55 -16.20
C ILE A 415 0.13 8.43 -15.66
N GLU A 416 -0.26 7.50 -16.52
CA GLU A 416 -1.15 6.39 -16.16
C GLU A 416 -0.41 5.14 -15.70
N ARG A 417 0.94 5.08 -15.81
CA ARG A 417 1.74 3.91 -15.46
C ARG A 417 2.94 4.28 -14.62
N ARG A 418 3.68 3.28 -14.18
CA ARG A 418 4.96 3.42 -13.49
C ARG A 418 6.05 2.72 -14.28
N HIS A 419 7.21 3.37 -14.39
CA HIS A 419 8.40 2.82 -15.01
C HIS A 419 9.61 3.02 -14.13
N ILE A 420 10.62 2.17 -14.27
CA ILE A 420 11.88 2.31 -13.55
C ILE A 420 12.75 3.33 -14.26
N TRP A 421 13.23 4.30 -13.49
CA TRP A 421 14.18 5.33 -13.88
C TRP A 421 15.45 5.21 -13.05
N ALA A 422 16.54 5.81 -13.52
CA ALA A 422 17.82 5.86 -12.83
C ALA A 422 18.40 7.27 -12.88
N VAL A 423 19.07 7.67 -11.79
CA VAL A 423 19.79 8.93 -11.71
C VAL A 423 21.05 8.76 -10.85
N PRO A 424 22.20 9.40 -11.18
CA PRO A 424 23.36 9.38 -10.30
C PRO A 424 23.08 10.07 -8.97
N VAL A 425 23.50 9.46 -7.85
CA VAL A 425 23.30 10.00 -6.49
C VAL A 425 23.99 11.36 -6.29
N ALA A 426 25.06 11.62 -7.03
CA ALA A 426 25.76 12.90 -7.02
C ALA A 426 25.08 14.01 -7.87
N GLY A 427 23.96 13.70 -8.51
CA GLY A 427 23.27 14.57 -9.46
C GLY A 427 23.60 14.25 -10.92
N GLY A 428 22.73 14.63 -11.81
CA GLY A 428 22.81 14.40 -13.25
C GLY A 428 21.43 14.22 -13.87
N GLU A 429 21.37 13.89 -15.16
CA GLU A 429 20.12 13.72 -15.88
C GLU A 429 19.49 12.36 -15.56
N PRO A 430 18.22 12.32 -15.10
CA PRO A 430 17.46 11.08 -14.98
C PRO A 430 17.25 10.41 -16.34
N ARG A 431 17.29 9.09 -16.34
CA ARG A 431 16.99 8.30 -17.54
C ARG A 431 15.98 7.20 -17.25
N ARG A 432 15.07 6.96 -18.14
CA ARG A 432 14.17 5.81 -18.11
C ARG A 432 14.97 4.52 -18.37
N VAL A 433 14.73 3.49 -17.56
CA VAL A 433 15.39 2.17 -17.63
C VAL A 433 14.45 1.12 -18.21
N SER A 434 13.27 0.94 -17.65
CA SER A 434 12.31 -0.01 -18.18
C SER A 434 11.57 0.56 -19.39
N THR A 435 11.27 -0.30 -20.37
CA THR A 435 10.58 0.06 -21.62
C THR A 435 9.32 -0.78 -21.81
N GLY A 436 8.38 -0.28 -22.59
CA GLY A 436 7.11 -0.95 -22.86
C GLY A 436 5.92 -0.19 -22.30
N THR A 437 4.76 -0.88 -22.25
CA THR A 437 3.46 -0.34 -21.82
C THR A 437 2.93 -0.99 -20.54
N ASP A 438 3.71 -1.88 -19.93
CA ASP A 438 3.41 -2.48 -18.64
C ASP A 438 3.93 -1.58 -17.50
N VAL A 439 3.73 -1.98 -16.28
CA VAL A 439 4.09 -1.21 -15.08
C VAL A 439 5.19 -1.95 -14.33
N GLU A 440 6.24 -1.24 -13.93
CA GLU A 440 7.30 -1.75 -13.09
C GLU A 440 7.43 -0.91 -11.80
N THR A 441 7.44 -1.59 -10.67
CA THR A 441 7.61 -0.96 -9.35
C THR A 441 8.44 -1.85 -8.42
N TYR A 442 8.75 -1.38 -7.20
CA TYR A 442 9.58 -2.10 -6.23
C TYR A 442 10.98 -2.45 -6.79
N PRO A 443 11.76 -1.48 -7.31
CA PRO A 443 13.06 -1.77 -7.86
C PRO A 443 14.00 -2.35 -6.79
N GLN A 444 14.66 -3.46 -7.11
CA GLN A 444 15.67 -4.11 -6.26
C GLN A 444 16.90 -4.36 -7.12
N PRO A 445 17.90 -3.46 -7.10
CA PRO A 445 19.12 -3.63 -7.87
C PRO A 445 19.87 -4.91 -7.46
N LEU A 446 20.33 -5.66 -8.43
CA LEU A 446 21.14 -6.85 -8.22
C LEU A 446 22.57 -6.47 -7.77
N SER A 447 23.19 -7.33 -7.00
CA SER A 447 24.54 -7.15 -6.45
C SER A 447 25.60 -6.92 -7.54
N SER A 448 25.50 -7.63 -8.68
CA SER A 448 26.38 -7.45 -9.84
C SER A 448 26.24 -6.08 -10.51
N GLY A 449 25.09 -5.42 -10.35
CA GLY A 449 24.74 -4.20 -11.09
C GLY A 449 24.22 -4.44 -12.51
N ASP A 450 24.06 -5.69 -12.96
CA ASP A 450 23.63 -6.02 -14.32
C ASP A 450 22.13 -5.87 -14.54
N GLY A 451 21.33 -5.93 -13.45
CA GLY A 451 19.88 -5.88 -13.52
C GLY A 451 19.20 -5.32 -12.28
N ILE A 452 17.91 -5.09 -12.42
CA ILE A 452 17.02 -4.65 -11.37
C ILE A 452 15.85 -5.66 -11.32
N ALA A 453 15.66 -6.35 -10.20
CA ALA A 453 14.45 -7.09 -9.99
C ALA A 453 13.31 -6.13 -9.65
N ALA A 454 12.10 -6.39 -10.14
CA ALA A 454 10.95 -5.52 -9.95
C ALA A 454 9.65 -6.33 -9.89
N LEU A 455 8.63 -5.77 -9.29
CA LEU A 455 7.25 -6.19 -9.53
C LEU A 455 6.80 -5.62 -10.87
N HIS A 456 6.22 -6.48 -11.70
CA HIS A 456 5.82 -6.18 -13.07
C HIS A 456 4.38 -6.63 -13.31
N PHE A 457 3.57 -5.80 -13.95
CA PHE A 457 2.17 -6.12 -14.26
C PHE A 457 1.66 -5.25 -15.41
N GLY A 458 0.65 -5.74 -16.11
CA GLY A 458 0.07 -5.07 -17.26
C GLY A 458 -1.44 -5.22 -17.33
N ALA A 459 -2.04 -4.74 -18.41
CA ALA A 459 -3.49 -4.83 -18.62
C ALA A 459 -4.00 -6.28 -18.68
N ARG A 460 -3.16 -7.20 -19.13
CA ARG A 460 -3.45 -8.64 -19.26
C ARG A 460 -2.42 -9.52 -18.57
N THR A 461 -1.59 -8.92 -17.72
CA THR A 461 -0.52 -9.60 -17.00
C THR A 461 -0.70 -9.29 -15.52
N PRO A 462 -1.05 -10.30 -14.69
CA PRO A 462 -1.15 -10.10 -13.24
C PRO A 462 0.22 -9.83 -12.65
N ALA A 463 0.25 -9.50 -11.34
CA ALA A 463 1.50 -9.23 -10.63
C ALA A 463 2.51 -10.35 -10.83
N SER A 464 3.73 -9.97 -11.16
CA SER A 464 4.82 -10.86 -11.54
C SER A 464 6.13 -10.33 -10.97
N VAL A 465 7.11 -11.20 -10.74
CA VAL A 465 8.51 -10.81 -10.53
C VAL A 465 9.21 -10.80 -11.88
N ALA A 466 9.94 -9.74 -12.17
CA ALA A 466 10.69 -9.61 -13.43
C ALA A 466 12.08 -9.03 -13.19
N ILE A 467 12.99 -9.25 -14.13
CA ILE A 467 14.32 -8.66 -14.19
C ILE A 467 14.36 -7.66 -15.34
N VAL A 468 14.71 -6.42 -15.02
CA VAL A 468 14.94 -5.33 -15.98
C VAL A 468 16.45 -5.16 -16.14
N PRO A 469 17.01 -5.15 -17.36
CA PRO A 469 18.45 -4.90 -17.55
C PRO A 469 18.82 -3.49 -17.04
N ALA A 470 19.89 -3.34 -16.26
CA ALA A 470 20.32 -2.04 -15.74
C ALA A 470 20.74 -1.05 -16.85
N ALA A 471 21.19 -1.57 -17.99
CA ALA A 471 21.48 -0.79 -19.20
C ALA A 471 20.23 -0.22 -19.87
N GLY A 472 19.05 -0.75 -19.52
CA GLY A 472 17.77 -0.41 -20.11
C GLY A 472 17.20 -1.50 -21.02
N GLY A 473 15.88 -1.60 -21.07
CA GLY A 473 15.20 -2.58 -21.91
C GLY A 473 13.88 -3.08 -21.32
N PRO A 474 13.24 -4.05 -21.98
CA PRO A 474 12.02 -4.67 -21.51
C PRO A 474 12.27 -5.55 -20.28
N ALA A 475 11.28 -5.64 -19.40
CA ALA A 475 11.28 -6.56 -18.29
C ALA A 475 11.15 -8.02 -18.75
N ARG A 476 11.99 -8.90 -18.21
CA ARG A 476 11.89 -10.35 -18.40
C ARG A 476 11.22 -10.96 -17.17
N ARG A 477 10.00 -11.46 -17.34
CA ARG A 477 9.27 -12.10 -16.26
C ARG A 477 9.95 -13.40 -15.80
N VAL A 478 9.99 -13.58 -14.48
CA VAL A 478 10.56 -14.72 -13.76
C VAL A 478 9.46 -15.59 -13.15
N TYR A 479 8.45 -14.96 -12.56
CA TYR A 479 7.36 -15.63 -11.83
C TYR A 479 6.07 -14.77 -11.89
N PRO A 480 4.85 -15.35 -11.90
CA PRO A 480 4.54 -16.77 -12.02
C PRO A 480 4.57 -17.29 -13.48
N ASP A 481 4.41 -18.60 -13.65
CA ASP A 481 3.95 -19.15 -14.93
C ASP A 481 2.48 -18.75 -15.15
N LEU A 482 2.19 -18.20 -16.31
CA LEU A 482 0.86 -17.69 -16.68
C LEU A 482 0.19 -18.55 -17.76
N SER A 483 0.62 -19.79 -17.96
CA SER A 483 0.06 -20.69 -18.98
C SER A 483 -1.45 -20.91 -18.82
N ASP A 484 -1.94 -20.98 -17.59
CA ASP A 484 -3.34 -21.18 -17.24
C ASP A 484 -4.12 -19.86 -16.96
N PHE A 485 -3.45 -18.73 -17.07
CA PHE A 485 -4.09 -17.44 -16.81
C PHE A 485 -5.05 -17.08 -17.96
N PRO A 486 -6.30 -16.63 -17.67
CA PRO A 486 -7.33 -16.41 -18.68
C PRO A 486 -7.11 -15.11 -19.47
N VAL A 487 -5.95 -14.95 -20.11
CA VAL A 487 -5.58 -13.77 -20.93
C VAL A 487 -6.65 -13.45 -21.96
N ALA A 488 -7.26 -14.51 -22.53
CA ALA A 488 -8.31 -14.36 -23.53
C ALA A 488 -9.59 -13.72 -22.98
N ALA A 489 -9.87 -13.77 -21.69
CA ALA A 489 -11.02 -13.13 -21.05
C ALA A 489 -10.77 -11.63 -20.78
N HIS A 490 -9.52 -11.20 -20.67
CA HIS A 490 -9.15 -9.81 -20.31
C HIS A 490 -9.30 -8.84 -21.48
N VAL A 491 -9.72 -7.63 -21.17
CA VAL A 491 -9.75 -6.48 -22.09
C VAL A 491 -8.65 -5.48 -21.73
N ILE A 492 -8.23 -4.67 -22.70
CA ILE A 492 -7.38 -3.50 -22.44
C ILE A 492 -8.32 -2.33 -22.17
N PRO A 493 -8.32 -1.73 -20.98
CA PRO A 493 -9.22 -0.62 -20.70
C PRO A 493 -8.84 0.63 -21.51
N GLU A 494 -9.85 1.37 -21.94
CA GLU A 494 -9.71 2.66 -22.58
C GLU A 494 -9.53 3.74 -21.50
N ILE A 495 -8.62 4.69 -21.73
CA ILE A 495 -8.46 5.86 -20.86
C ILE A 495 -9.38 6.96 -21.33
N VAL A 496 -10.19 7.49 -20.41
CA VAL A 496 -11.12 8.59 -20.68
C VAL A 496 -10.94 9.68 -19.62
N TRP A 497 -10.63 10.89 -20.08
CA TRP A 497 -10.58 12.08 -19.24
C TRP A 497 -11.94 12.74 -19.19
N LEU A 498 -12.46 12.96 -17.99
CA LEU A 498 -13.70 13.69 -17.76
C LEU A 498 -13.44 15.01 -17.04
N GLU A 499 -14.43 15.87 -17.08
CA GLU A 499 -14.44 17.14 -16.35
C GLU A 499 -15.70 17.20 -15.47
N ALA A 500 -15.50 17.40 -14.18
CA ALA A 500 -16.59 17.57 -13.23
C ALA A 500 -17.23 18.96 -13.39
N ALA A 501 -18.41 19.16 -12.80
CA ALA A 501 -19.18 20.40 -12.94
C ALA A 501 -18.45 21.67 -12.43
N ASP A 502 -17.42 21.50 -11.61
CA ASP A 502 -16.56 22.57 -11.09
C ASP A 502 -15.27 22.76 -11.90
N GLY A 503 -15.15 22.11 -13.07
CA GLY A 503 -14.00 22.25 -13.99
C GLY A 503 -12.81 21.35 -13.67
N ALA A 504 -12.86 20.52 -12.60
CA ALA A 504 -11.78 19.61 -12.29
C ALA A 504 -11.73 18.44 -13.28
N LYS A 505 -10.55 18.19 -13.84
CA LYS A 505 -10.31 17.09 -14.78
C LYS A 505 -9.74 15.88 -14.04
N PHE A 506 -10.21 14.69 -14.42
CA PHE A 506 -9.79 13.43 -13.82
C PHE A 506 -9.80 12.28 -14.83
N SER A 507 -8.88 11.34 -14.66
CA SER A 507 -8.71 10.19 -15.55
C SER A 507 -9.56 9.02 -15.10
N ASN A 508 -10.02 8.23 -16.06
CA ASN A 508 -10.85 7.05 -15.83
C ASN A 508 -10.48 5.93 -16.80
N GLN A 509 -10.77 4.69 -16.41
CA GLN A 509 -10.59 3.52 -17.28
C GLN A 509 -11.94 2.90 -17.59
N ILE A 510 -12.20 2.59 -18.87
CA ILE A 510 -13.42 1.92 -19.30
C ILE A 510 -13.07 0.52 -19.83
N PHE A 511 -13.68 -0.49 -19.25
CA PHE A 511 -13.59 -1.88 -19.66
C PHE A 511 -14.83 -2.23 -20.47
N LEU A 512 -14.66 -2.45 -21.77
CA LEU A 512 -15.77 -2.79 -22.67
C LEU A 512 -15.87 -4.31 -22.85
N PRO A 513 -17.09 -4.87 -22.73
CA PRO A 513 -17.30 -6.30 -23.02
C PRO A 513 -16.88 -6.66 -24.45
N LYS A 514 -16.19 -7.79 -24.60
CA LYS A 514 -15.73 -8.25 -25.94
C LYS A 514 -16.86 -8.59 -26.92
N ASP A 515 -18.00 -8.98 -26.38
CA ASP A 515 -19.20 -9.37 -27.13
C ASP A 515 -20.17 -8.21 -27.34
N LEU A 516 -19.79 -6.98 -26.96
CA LEU A 516 -20.59 -5.79 -27.17
C LEU A 516 -20.74 -5.49 -28.67
N ARG A 517 -21.99 -5.43 -29.15
CA ARG A 517 -22.31 -5.20 -30.56
C ARG A 517 -22.61 -3.73 -30.83
N ALA A 518 -22.37 -3.29 -32.02
CA ALA A 518 -22.70 -1.93 -32.44
C ALA A 518 -24.20 -1.66 -32.25
N GLY A 519 -24.53 -0.58 -31.54
CA GLY A 519 -25.91 -0.18 -31.21
C GLY A 519 -26.57 -0.95 -30.05
N GLU A 520 -25.87 -1.91 -29.44
CA GLU A 520 -26.32 -2.58 -28.23
C GLU A 520 -26.05 -1.73 -27.00
N LYS A 521 -26.99 -1.72 -26.06
CA LYS A 521 -26.84 -1.05 -24.76
C LYS A 521 -26.70 -2.07 -23.63
N ARG A 522 -25.66 -1.92 -22.83
CA ARG A 522 -25.36 -2.79 -21.69
C ARG A 522 -25.53 -2.07 -20.36
N PRO A 523 -25.81 -2.78 -19.27
CA PRO A 523 -25.70 -2.21 -17.94
C PRO A 523 -24.27 -1.80 -17.65
N ALA A 524 -24.08 -0.76 -16.81
CA ALA A 524 -22.76 -0.29 -16.44
C ALA A 524 -22.51 -0.37 -14.92
N ILE A 525 -21.25 -0.49 -14.54
CA ILE A 525 -20.81 -0.48 -13.15
C ILE A 525 -19.68 0.54 -12.99
N VAL A 526 -19.81 1.42 -12.01
CA VAL A 526 -18.75 2.33 -11.59
C VAL A 526 -17.98 1.67 -10.45
N PHE A 527 -16.66 1.62 -10.56
CA PHE A 527 -15.74 1.26 -9.47
C PHE A 527 -15.07 2.52 -8.93
N VAL A 528 -15.07 2.67 -7.61
CA VAL A 528 -14.39 3.74 -6.87
C VAL A 528 -13.43 3.16 -5.84
N HIS A 529 -12.15 3.54 -5.93
CA HIS A 529 -11.11 3.01 -5.06
C HIS A 529 -11.18 3.57 -3.63
N GLY A 530 -10.56 2.89 -2.69
CA GLY A 530 -10.36 3.37 -1.32
C GLY A 530 -9.15 4.30 -1.19
N GLY A 531 -8.87 4.70 0.01
CA GLY A 531 -7.68 5.47 0.31
C GLY A 531 -7.93 6.85 0.93
N PRO A 532 -8.10 7.99 0.24
CA PRO A 532 -8.26 8.24 -1.20
C PRO A 532 -6.97 8.28 -2.02
N ARG A 533 -5.81 8.42 -1.38
CA ARG A 533 -4.50 8.62 -2.05
C ARG A 533 -4.05 7.35 -2.78
N ARG A 534 -4.70 7.06 -3.90
CA ARG A 534 -4.41 5.96 -4.83
C ARG A 534 -4.55 6.43 -6.27
N GLN A 535 -3.95 5.68 -7.17
CA GLN A 535 -4.18 5.78 -8.61
C GLN A 535 -4.45 4.38 -9.16
N MET A 536 -5.61 4.18 -9.77
CA MET A 536 -5.88 2.97 -10.54
C MET A 536 -5.21 3.13 -11.91
N MET A 537 -4.40 2.15 -12.26
CA MET A 537 -3.67 2.09 -13.52
C MET A 537 -4.43 1.24 -14.54
N PRO A 538 -4.21 1.42 -15.86
CA PRO A 538 -4.79 0.54 -16.89
C PRO A 538 -4.06 -0.82 -16.91
N ALA A 539 -3.83 -1.39 -15.75
CA ALA A 539 -3.07 -2.59 -15.46
C ALA A 539 -3.53 -3.17 -14.11
N TYR A 540 -3.15 -4.41 -13.82
CA TYR A 540 -3.19 -4.93 -12.47
C TYR A 540 -2.44 -4.00 -11.51
N HIS A 541 -2.58 -4.20 -10.20
CA HIS A 541 -2.03 -3.28 -9.21
C HIS A 541 -1.08 -3.99 -8.24
N TYR A 542 -0.06 -3.30 -7.74
CA TYR A 542 0.88 -3.84 -6.76
C TYR A 542 0.27 -4.05 -5.37
N MET A 543 -0.78 -3.31 -5.00
CA MET A 543 -1.51 -3.55 -3.76
C MET A 543 -2.54 -4.66 -3.96
N GLN A 544 -2.55 -5.65 -3.08
CA GLN A 544 -3.35 -6.87 -3.22
C GLN A 544 -4.84 -6.62 -3.46
N PHE A 545 -5.47 -5.74 -2.67
CA PHE A 545 -6.90 -5.45 -2.85
C PHE A 545 -7.20 -4.82 -4.22
N TYR A 546 -6.37 -3.90 -4.70
CA TYR A 546 -6.59 -3.27 -6.01
C TYR A 546 -6.18 -4.17 -7.17
N HIS A 547 -5.29 -5.13 -6.94
CA HIS A 547 -5.07 -6.25 -7.85
C HIS A 547 -6.38 -7.03 -8.06
N TRP A 548 -7.06 -7.39 -6.97
CA TRP A 548 -8.37 -8.03 -7.04
C TRP A 548 -9.45 -7.12 -7.61
N SER A 549 -9.45 -5.84 -7.28
CA SER A 549 -10.41 -4.90 -7.85
C SER A 549 -10.29 -4.81 -9.36
N TYR A 550 -9.06 -4.82 -9.90
CA TYR A 550 -8.84 -4.89 -11.34
C TYR A 550 -9.34 -6.21 -11.92
N ALA A 551 -9.07 -7.34 -11.26
CA ALA A 551 -9.58 -8.65 -11.64
C ALA A 551 -11.13 -8.71 -11.67
N ILE A 552 -11.81 -8.12 -10.66
CA ILE A 552 -13.27 -7.98 -10.62
C ILE A 552 -13.79 -7.13 -11.76
N ASN A 553 -13.15 -5.99 -12.06
CA ASN A 553 -13.55 -5.14 -13.18
C ASN A 553 -13.41 -5.88 -14.52
N GLN A 554 -12.35 -6.68 -14.69
CA GLN A 554 -12.17 -7.56 -15.84
C GLN A 554 -13.25 -8.65 -15.90
N TRP A 555 -13.53 -9.30 -14.77
CA TRP A 555 -14.58 -10.31 -14.69
C TRP A 555 -15.97 -9.74 -14.99
N LEU A 556 -16.33 -8.57 -14.43
CA LEU A 556 -17.59 -7.89 -14.73
C LEU A 556 -17.71 -7.55 -16.21
N ALA A 557 -16.61 -7.12 -16.85
CA ALA A 557 -16.59 -6.87 -18.29
C ALA A 557 -16.77 -8.18 -19.07
N ASP A 558 -16.16 -9.31 -18.64
CA ASP A 558 -16.40 -10.64 -19.20
C ASP A 558 -17.86 -11.09 -19.00
N GLN A 559 -18.50 -10.70 -17.87
CA GLN A 559 -19.93 -10.94 -17.65
C GLN A 559 -20.85 -10.04 -18.51
N GLY A 560 -20.29 -9.09 -19.23
CA GLY A 560 -21.01 -8.24 -20.19
C GLY A 560 -21.34 -6.83 -19.71
N TYR A 561 -20.92 -6.40 -18.52
CA TYR A 561 -21.08 -5.02 -18.06
C TYR A 561 -20.06 -4.10 -18.72
N VAL A 562 -20.46 -2.85 -19.00
CA VAL A 562 -19.50 -1.76 -19.18
C VAL A 562 -19.01 -1.35 -17.81
N VAL A 563 -17.69 -1.41 -17.56
CA VAL A 563 -17.15 -1.08 -16.24
C VAL A 563 -16.30 0.17 -16.34
N MET A 564 -16.49 1.12 -15.41
CA MET A 564 -15.70 2.33 -15.34
C MET A 564 -15.01 2.45 -13.99
N SER A 565 -13.67 2.45 -14.01
CA SER A 565 -12.82 2.69 -12.83
C SER A 565 -12.46 4.18 -12.78
N VAL A 566 -12.76 4.84 -11.66
CA VAL A 566 -12.65 6.30 -11.51
C VAL A 566 -11.43 6.68 -10.66
N ASN A 567 -10.52 7.49 -11.22
CA ASN A 567 -9.47 8.18 -10.48
C ASN A 567 -9.97 9.56 -10.05
N TYR A 568 -10.74 9.63 -9.01
CA TYR A 568 -11.29 10.88 -8.48
C TYR A 568 -10.20 11.74 -7.80
N ARG A 569 -10.41 13.06 -7.70
CA ARG A 569 -9.49 13.99 -7.02
C ARG A 569 -9.23 13.58 -5.57
N ARG A 570 -8.11 14.00 -4.99
CA ARG A 570 -7.44 13.48 -3.79
C ARG A 570 -6.75 12.13 -3.99
N GLY A 571 -6.88 11.50 -5.14
CA GLY A 571 -5.98 10.46 -5.60
C GLY A 571 -4.55 10.99 -5.80
N VAL A 572 -3.64 10.12 -6.20
CA VAL A 572 -2.25 10.46 -6.50
C VAL A 572 -1.96 10.25 -7.99
N GLY A 573 -0.81 10.72 -8.46
CA GLY A 573 -0.35 10.49 -9.82
C GLY A 573 -0.59 11.66 -10.78
N TYR A 574 -1.37 12.66 -10.40
CA TYR A 574 -1.76 13.79 -11.25
C TYR A 574 -1.32 15.15 -10.68
N GLY A 575 -0.32 15.16 -9.79
CA GLY A 575 0.22 16.35 -9.14
C GLY A 575 -0.42 16.66 -7.78
N ARG A 576 0.18 17.62 -7.07
CA ARG A 576 -0.24 18.06 -5.74
C ARG A 576 -1.58 18.77 -5.75
N SER A 577 -1.83 19.60 -6.74
CA SER A 577 -3.11 20.31 -6.90
C SER A 577 -4.28 19.34 -7.01
N PHE A 578 -4.11 18.22 -7.68
CA PHE A 578 -5.10 17.14 -7.74
C PHE A 578 -5.24 16.42 -6.38
N THR A 579 -4.11 16.10 -5.76
CA THR A 579 -4.08 15.38 -4.47
C THR A 579 -4.61 16.22 -3.30
N ASN A 580 -4.37 17.52 -3.32
CA ASN A 580 -4.76 18.47 -2.29
C ASN A 580 -5.81 19.47 -2.78
N ALA A 581 -6.73 19.05 -3.64
CA ALA A 581 -7.74 19.92 -4.22
C ALA A 581 -8.41 20.81 -3.15
N ASP A 582 -8.36 22.12 -3.34
CA ASP A 582 -8.81 23.14 -2.35
C ASP A 582 -10.28 22.98 -1.94
N SER A 583 -11.10 22.49 -2.88
CA SER A 583 -12.51 22.18 -2.62
C SER A 583 -12.72 20.99 -1.67
N ALA A 584 -11.66 20.29 -1.31
CA ALA A 584 -11.69 19.08 -0.49
C ALA A 584 -11.60 19.37 1.02
N GLN A 585 -12.23 20.41 1.51
CA GLN A 585 -12.21 20.77 2.93
C GLN A 585 -12.83 19.70 3.84
N ALA A 586 -13.80 18.92 3.34
CA ALA A 586 -14.32 17.73 4.02
C ALA A 586 -14.19 16.51 3.12
N ARG A 587 -13.88 15.37 3.74
CA ARG A 587 -13.73 14.09 3.05
C ARG A 587 -15.03 13.68 2.36
N GLY A 588 -14.95 13.25 1.10
CA GLY A 588 -16.09 12.85 0.30
C GLY A 588 -16.85 14.01 -0.38
N ASN A 589 -16.47 15.27 -0.13
CA ASN A 589 -17.21 16.40 -0.68
C ASN A 589 -16.86 16.70 -2.14
N ALA A 590 -15.57 16.88 -2.45
CA ALA A 590 -15.10 17.18 -3.78
C ALA A 590 -15.06 15.91 -4.66
N GLU A 591 -14.62 14.80 -4.07
CA GLU A 591 -14.45 13.51 -4.72
C GLU A 591 -15.77 12.98 -5.28
N TYR A 592 -16.87 13.20 -4.55
CA TYR A 592 -18.19 12.79 -5.02
C TYR A 592 -18.62 13.46 -6.33
N ARG A 593 -18.17 14.69 -6.57
CA ARG A 593 -18.47 15.41 -7.85
C ARG A 593 -17.90 14.68 -9.06
N ASP A 594 -16.71 14.08 -8.91
CA ASP A 594 -16.07 13.29 -9.95
C ASP A 594 -16.82 11.98 -10.17
N VAL A 595 -17.24 11.32 -9.09
CA VAL A 595 -18.07 10.10 -9.16
C VAL A 595 -19.43 10.38 -9.82
N LEU A 596 -20.06 11.49 -9.48
CA LEU A 596 -21.31 11.92 -10.11
C LEU A 596 -21.11 12.17 -11.61
N ALA A 597 -20.06 12.89 -11.99
CA ALA A 597 -19.74 13.16 -13.40
C ALA A 597 -19.49 11.86 -14.18
N ALA A 598 -18.84 10.86 -13.56
CA ALA A 598 -18.64 9.54 -14.16
C ALA A 598 -19.97 8.79 -14.38
N GLY A 599 -20.88 8.82 -13.41
CA GLY A 599 -22.22 8.24 -13.56
C GLY A 599 -23.02 8.91 -14.66
N GLN A 600 -23.03 10.24 -14.70
CA GLN A 600 -23.70 11.03 -15.74
C GLN A 600 -23.11 10.77 -17.13
N TYR A 601 -21.78 10.68 -17.25
CA TYR A 601 -21.13 10.33 -18.50
C TYR A 601 -21.58 8.95 -19.01
N LEU A 602 -21.63 7.94 -18.15
CA LEU A 602 -22.12 6.62 -18.53
C LEU A 602 -23.56 6.65 -19.07
N GLN A 603 -24.43 7.46 -18.48
CA GLN A 603 -25.82 7.61 -18.97
C GLN A 603 -25.90 8.21 -20.38
N THR A 604 -24.88 9.00 -20.82
CA THR A 604 -24.84 9.62 -22.15
C THR A 604 -24.23 8.71 -23.21
N ARG A 605 -23.56 7.63 -22.83
CA ARG A 605 -22.91 6.72 -23.79
C ARG A 605 -23.92 5.94 -24.61
N GLY A 606 -23.63 5.77 -25.89
CA GLY A 606 -24.48 5.03 -26.82
C GLY A 606 -24.54 3.52 -26.55
N ASP A 607 -23.55 2.97 -25.88
CA ASP A 607 -23.37 1.56 -25.52
C ASP A 607 -23.81 1.22 -24.08
N VAL A 608 -24.30 2.21 -23.31
CA VAL A 608 -24.79 2.04 -21.94
C VAL A 608 -26.31 2.22 -21.87
N ASP A 609 -26.99 1.39 -21.10
CA ASP A 609 -28.38 1.60 -20.72
C ASP A 609 -28.44 2.58 -19.53
N PRO A 610 -28.92 3.82 -19.72
CA PRO A 610 -28.89 4.85 -18.70
C PRO A 610 -29.73 4.53 -17.45
N ALA A 611 -30.64 3.54 -17.52
CA ALA A 611 -31.45 3.11 -16.39
C ALA A 611 -30.81 1.98 -15.59
N ARG A 612 -29.60 1.54 -15.95
CA ARG A 612 -28.93 0.37 -15.35
C ARG A 612 -27.46 0.65 -15.04
N VAL A 613 -27.21 1.66 -14.21
CA VAL A 613 -25.85 1.99 -13.73
C VAL A 613 -25.76 1.64 -12.25
N GLY A 614 -24.84 0.73 -11.89
CA GLY A 614 -24.49 0.38 -10.52
C GLY A 614 -23.17 0.97 -10.08
N ILE A 615 -22.83 0.81 -8.79
CA ILE A 615 -21.56 1.30 -8.21
C ILE A 615 -21.02 0.33 -7.19
N TRP A 616 -19.68 0.23 -7.06
CA TRP A 616 -19.06 -0.52 -5.96
C TRP A 616 -17.74 0.10 -5.51
N GLY A 617 -17.39 -0.11 -4.22
CA GLY A 617 -16.11 0.31 -3.66
C GLY A 617 -15.87 -0.20 -2.25
N LEU A 618 -14.61 -0.10 -1.80
CA LEU A 618 -14.17 -0.47 -0.45
C LEU A 618 -13.64 0.76 0.28
N SER A 619 -13.87 0.83 1.62
CA SER A 619 -13.25 1.86 2.46
C SER A 619 -13.73 3.28 2.06
N TYR A 620 -12.82 4.14 1.64
CA TYR A 620 -13.19 5.43 1.05
C TYR A 620 -14.04 5.29 -0.22
N GLY A 621 -13.83 4.23 -1.00
CA GLY A 621 -14.69 3.87 -2.12
C GLY A 621 -16.09 3.45 -1.66
N GLY A 622 -16.19 2.78 -0.52
CA GLY A 622 -17.47 2.48 0.14
C GLY A 622 -18.21 3.75 0.56
N LEU A 623 -17.52 4.73 1.15
CA LEU A 623 -18.09 6.06 1.41
C LEU A 623 -18.70 6.68 0.14
N LEU A 624 -17.94 6.69 -0.96
CA LEU A 624 -18.38 7.31 -2.22
C LEU A 624 -19.54 6.52 -2.86
N ALA A 625 -19.54 5.19 -2.75
CA ALA A 625 -20.63 4.35 -3.19
C ALA A 625 -21.90 4.63 -2.37
N ALA A 626 -21.80 4.69 -1.05
CA ALA A 626 -22.93 5.04 -0.17
C ALA A 626 -23.46 6.47 -0.44
N GLN A 627 -22.56 7.46 -0.67
CA GLN A 627 -22.97 8.81 -1.08
C GLN A 627 -23.71 8.81 -2.42
N ALA A 628 -23.25 8.00 -3.39
CA ALA A 628 -23.88 7.90 -4.69
C ALA A 628 -25.32 7.35 -4.58
N LEU A 629 -25.50 6.32 -3.77
CA LEU A 629 -26.84 5.73 -3.52
C LEU A 629 -27.74 6.68 -2.74
N ALA A 630 -27.21 7.41 -1.76
CA ALA A 630 -27.98 8.33 -0.95
C ALA A 630 -28.41 9.61 -1.71
N ARG A 631 -27.55 10.12 -2.60
CA ARG A 631 -27.76 11.41 -3.28
C ARG A 631 -28.36 11.28 -4.66
N ASN A 632 -28.01 10.21 -5.38
CA ASN A 632 -28.38 10.02 -6.77
C ASN A 632 -28.80 8.57 -7.05
N SER A 633 -29.82 8.09 -6.31
CA SER A 633 -30.50 6.81 -6.58
C SER A 633 -31.14 6.76 -7.97
N ASP A 634 -31.38 7.91 -8.59
CA ASP A 634 -31.86 8.06 -9.96
C ASP A 634 -30.81 7.67 -11.02
N ILE A 635 -29.53 7.80 -10.68
CA ILE A 635 -28.41 7.39 -11.54
C ILE A 635 -27.90 6.02 -11.12
N PHE A 636 -27.54 5.85 -9.82
CA PHE A 636 -26.98 4.64 -9.27
C PHE A 636 -28.06 3.74 -8.68
N VAL A 637 -28.52 2.81 -9.50
CA VAL A 637 -29.73 2.02 -9.21
C VAL A 637 -29.53 0.89 -8.21
N ALA A 638 -28.29 0.53 -7.91
CA ALA A 638 -27.88 -0.39 -6.85
C ALA A 638 -26.38 -0.22 -6.58
N GLY A 639 -25.90 -0.58 -5.39
CA GLY A 639 -24.49 -0.47 -5.08
C GLY A 639 -23.98 -1.51 -4.09
N VAL A 640 -22.65 -1.64 -4.06
CA VAL A 640 -21.91 -2.48 -3.13
C VAL A 640 -20.95 -1.60 -2.33
N ASP A 641 -21.10 -1.61 -1.04
CA ASP A 641 -20.30 -0.84 -0.09
C ASP A 641 -19.60 -1.81 0.86
N MET A 642 -18.27 -1.87 0.72
CA MET A 642 -17.42 -2.71 1.55
C MET A 642 -16.68 -1.83 2.56
N ALA A 643 -16.90 -2.07 3.86
CA ALA A 643 -16.20 -1.39 4.97
C ALA A 643 -16.14 0.14 4.80
N GLY A 644 -17.22 0.76 4.32
CA GLY A 644 -17.29 2.19 4.07
C GLY A 644 -17.38 3.05 5.32
N VAL A 645 -16.95 4.32 5.22
CA VAL A 645 -17.17 5.33 6.24
C VAL A 645 -18.49 6.06 5.93
N HIS A 646 -19.42 6.06 6.85
CA HIS A 646 -20.74 6.64 6.62
C HIS A 646 -21.00 7.95 7.34
N LEU A 647 -20.20 8.23 8.37
CA LEU A 647 -20.19 9.46 9.12
C LEU A 647 -18.76 9.89 9.45
N TYR A 648 -18.33 11.05 8.97
CA TYR A 648 -17.15 11.74 9.46
C TYR A 648 -17.56 12.81 10.49
N GLY A 649 -16.95 12.77 11.66
CA GLY A 649 -17.22 13.71 12.72
C GLY A 649 -17.70 13.04 14.01
N SER A 650 -17.65 13.80 15.11
CA SER A 650 -18.03 13.32 16.44
C SER A 650 -19.48 13.61 16.79
N ALA A 651 -20.20 14.37 15.97
CA ALA A 651 -21.58 14.78 16.24
C ALA A 651 -22.45 14.68 14.98
N LEU A 652 -23.73 14.35 15.20
CA LEU A 652 -24.77 14.43 14.19
C LEU A 652 -25.26 15.89 14.08
N ASP A 653 -24.41 16.76 13.54
CA ASP A 653 -24.70 18.19 13.41
C ASP A 653 -24.83 18.56 11.93
N SER A 654 -26.03 18.87 11.49
CA SER A 654 -26.34 19.23 10.11
C SER A 654 -25.70 20.53 9.63
N THR A 655 -25.17 21.36 10.54
CA THR A 655 -24.42 22.59 10.20
C THR A 655 -22.98 22.28 9.83
N GLU A 656 -22.45 21.16 10.30
CA GLU A 656 -21.06 20.74 10.04
C GLU A 656 -20.88 20.21 8.62
N LEU A 657 -19.84 20.69 7.93
CA LEU A 657 -19.51 20.25 6.58
C LEU A 657 -19.18 18.75 6.54
N SER A 658 -18.51 18.22 7.57
CA SER A 658 -18.19 16.80 7.73
C SER A 658 -19.44 15.91 7.75
N TYR A 659 -20.50 16.31 8.49
CA TYR A 659 -21.78 15.64 8.47
C TYR A 659 -22.44 15.71 7.08
N ARG A 660 -22.53 16.90 6.50
CA ARG A 660 -23.13 17.11 5.16
C ARG A 660 -22.41 16.36 4.05
N SER A 661 -21.12 16.09 4.23
CA SER A 661 -20.33 15.26 3.32
C SER A 661 -20.51 13.75 3.55
N SER A 662 -21.16 13.35 4.61
CA SER A 662 -21.40 11.94 4.92
C SER A 662 -22.59 11.39 4.15
N ALA A 663 -22.59 10.09 3.86
CA ALA A 663 -23.70 9.43 3.16
C ALA A 663 -25.02 9.53 3.92
N ILE A 664 -24.97 9.40 5.26
CA ILE A 664 -26.16 9.44 6.12
C ILE A 664 -26.88 10.78 6.13
N SER A 665 -26.23 11.88 5.70
CA SER A 665 -26.88 13.20 5.64
C SER A 665 -28.06 13.26 4.66
N GLU A 666 -28.06 12.37 3.66
CA GLU A 666 -29.08 12.29 2.61
C GLU A 666 -29.87 10.98 2.65
N ILE A 667 -29.88 10.29 3.80
CA ILE A 667 -30.53 8.98 3.97
C ILE A 667 -32.01 8.98 3.52
N GLY A 668 -32.70 10.10 3.69
CA GLY A 668 -34.10 10.26 3.27
C GLY A 668 -34.33 10.24 1.76
N ASN A 669 -33.29 10.44 0.96
CA ASN A 669 -33.33 10.40 -0.50
C ASN A 669 -32.87 9.04 -1.06
N TRP A 670 -32.33 8.16 -0.21
CA TRP A 670 -31.80 6.87 -0.61
C TRP A 670 -32.93 5.87 -0.91
N THR A 671 -33.02 5.37 -2.12
CA THR A 671 -34.02 4.39 -2.56
C THR A 671 -33.43 3.16 -3.23
N SER A 672 -32.15 3.17 -3.55
CA SER A 672 -31.46 2.08 -4.25
C SER A 672 -31.04 0.97 -3.27
N PRO A 673 -31.19 -0.32 -3.64
CA PRO A 673 -30.69 -1.42 -2.82
C PRO A 673 -29.16 -1.38 -2.68
N VAL A 674 -28.67 -1.84 -1.52
CA VAL A 674 -27.23 -1.88 -1.21
C VAL A 674 -26.79 -3.21 -0.63
N PHE A 675 -25.63 -3.70 -1.05
CA PHE A 675 -24.96 -4.85 -0.48
C PHE A 675 -23.78 -4.39 0.36
N LEU A 676 -23.79 -4.73 1.65
CA LEU A 676 -22.79 -4.32 2.65
C LEU A 676 -21.92 -5.49 3.07
N VAL A 677 -20.61 -5.25 3.22
CA VAL A 677 -19.64 -6.24 3.73
C VAL A 677 -18.69 -5.55 4.70
N HIS A 678 -18.51 -6.10 5.94
CA HIS A 678 -17.58 -5.51 6.90
C HIS A 678 -17.08 -6.55 7.92
N GLY A 679 -15.77 -6.53 8.20
CA GLY A 679 -15.15 -7.27 9.29
C GLY A 679 -15.26 -6.51 10.62
N ASP A 680 -15.50 -7.19 11.74
CA ASP A 680 -15.75 -6.51 13.01
C ASP A 680 -14.48 -6.16 13.80
N ASP A 681 -13.30 -6.76 13.46
CA ASP A 681 -11.96 -6.31 13.90
C ASP A 681 -11.33 -5.32 12.90
N ASP A 682 -12.14 -4.60 12.14
CA ASP A 682 -11.62 -3.59 11.20
C ASP A 682 -10.88 -2.49 11.96
N ARG A 683 -9.59 -2.32 11.62
CA ARG A 683 -8.65 -1.43 12.29
C ARG A 683 -8.47 -0.09 11.56
N ASN A 684 -9.09 0.03 10.37
CA ASN A 684 -9.04 1.24 9.53
C ASN A 684 -10.37 2.01 9.61
N VAL A 685 -11.48 1.29 9.47
CA VAL A 685 -12.84 1.82 9.55
C VAL A 685 -13.59 1.09 10.66
N ASN A 686 -13.91 1.79 11.74
CA ASN A 686 -14.59 1.18 12.87
C ASN A 686 -15.92 0.56 12.43
N PHE A 687 -16.17 -0.69 12.81
CA PHE A 687 -17.40 -1.44 12.48
C PHE A 687 -18.69 -0.71 12.89
N ALA A 688 -18.63 0.20 13.87
CA ALA A 688 -19.75 1.06 14.26
C ALA A 688 -20.30 1.91 13.09
N GLN A 689 -19.52 2.15 12.04
CA GLN A 689 -19.97 2.83 10.82
C GLN A 689 -21.06 2.02 10.12
N THR A 690 -20.85 0.73 9.96
CA THR A 690 -21.87 -0.17 9.37
C THR A 690 -23.03 -0.41 10.32
N VAL A 691 -22.79 -0.52 11.63
CA VAL A 691 -23.88 -0.63 12.63
C VAL A 691 -24.84 0.56 12.51
N GLY A 692 -24.31 1.79 12.44
CA GLY A 692 -25.12 3.00 12.31
C GLY A 692 -25.88 3.05 10.98
N LEU A 693 -25.21 2.78 9.86
CA LEU A 693 -25.86 2.78 8.54
C LEU A 693 -26.99 1.76 8.45
N VAL A 694 -26.77 0.51 8.88
CA VAL A 694 -27.80 -0.56 8.82
C VAL A 694 -29.04 -0.20 9.62
N GLN A 695 -28.89 0.45 10.79
CA GLN A 695 -30.03 0.93 11.56
C GLN A 695 -30.84 1.99 10.81
N LEU A 696 -30.17 2.89 10.11
CA LEU A 696 -30.83 3.92 9.29
C LEU A 696 -31.50 3.32 8.06
N LEU A 697 -30.84 2.38 7.36
CA LEU A 697 -31.45 1.68 6.22
C LEU A 697 -32.74 0.96 6.62
N ARG A 698 -32.75 0.29 7.79
CA ARG A 698 -33.95 -0.34 8.35
C ARG A 698 -35.05 0.66 8.70
N ALA A 699 -34.67 1.79 9.30
CA ALA A 699 -35.64 2.83 9.69
C ALA A 699 -36.28 3.53 8.48
N HIS A 700 -35.62 3.51 7.32
CA HIS A 700 -36.11 4.10 6.07
C HIS A 700 -36.63 3.04 5.06
N ASP A 701 -36.78 1.78 5.48
CA ASP A 701 -37.22 0.67 4.64
C ASP A 701 -36.41 0.48 3.35
N ILE A 702 -35.10 0.77 3.41
CA ILE A 702 -34.18 0.62 2.27
C ILE A 702 -33.72 -0.84 2.18
N GLU A 703 -33.89 -1.45 1.00
CA GLU A 703 -33.48 -2.81 0.74
C GLU A 703 -31.95 -2.95 0.87
N HIS A 704 -31.50 -3.88 1.71
CA HIS A 704 -30.08 -4.14 1.90
C HIS A 704 -29.77 -5.60 2.21
N GLU A 705 -28.61 -6.04 1.76
CA GLU A 705 -27.99 -7.30 2.16
C GLU A 705 -26.72 -6.98 2.97
N LEU A 706 -26.39 -7.83 3.94
CA LEU A 706 -25.26 -7.62 4.84
C LEU A 706 -24.47 -8.91 5.05
N ILE A 707 -23.16 -8.83 4.87
CA ILE A 707 -22.20 -9.82 5.35
C ILE A 707 -21.37 -9.18 6.47
N VAL A 708 -21.45 -9.74 7.67
CA VAL A 708 -20.54 -9.45 8.77
C VAL A 708 -19.53 -10.57 8.87
N VAL A 709 -18.25 -10.21 8.95
CA VAL A 709 -17.16 -11.18 9.04
C VAL A 709 -16.52 -11.07 10.43
N PRO A 710 -16.88 -11.96 11.38
CA PRO A 710 -16.33 -11.92 12.73
C PRO A 710 -14.82 -12.18 12.76
N ASP A 711 -14.11 -11.47 13.66
CA ASP A 711 -12.67 -11.58 13.90
C ASP A 711 -11.79 -11.29 12.67
N ASP A 712 -12.34 -10.60 11.65
CA ASP A 712 -11.64 -10.26 10.43
C ASP A 712 -11.43 -8.74 10.31
N VAL A 713 -10.37 -8.38 9.57
CA VAL A 713 -9.90 -7.00 9.45
C VAL A 713 -10.51 -6.29 8.23
N HIS A 714 -9.99 -5.09 7.91
CA HIS A 714 -10.49 -4.23 6.84
C HIS A 714 -10.56 -4.91 5.46
N GLU A 715 -9.53 -5.67 5.14
CA GLU A 715 -9.48 -6.53 3.95
C GLU A 715 -9.46 -7.98 4.44
N SER A 716 -10.50 -8.76 4.12
CA SER A 716 -10.62 -10.13 4.63
C SER A 716 -9.35 -10.94 4.39
N LEU A 717 -8.90 -11.64 5.42
CA LEU A 717 -7.67 -12.44 5.37
C LEU A 717 -7.86 -13.80 4.70
N LEU A 718 -9.11 -14.28 4.54
CA LEU A 718 -9.40 -15.57 3.92
C LEU A 718 -9.80 -15.41 2.45
N HIS A 719 -9.14 -16.14 1.56
CA HIS A 719 -9.47 -16.21 0.15
C HIS A 719 -10.87 -16.76 -0.09
N SER A 720 -11.23 -17.81 0.62
CA SER A 720 -12.56 -18.42 0.53
C SER A 720 -13.69 -17.45 0.84
N ARG A 721 -13.47 -16.48 1.74
CA ARG A 721 -14.44 -15.41 2.03
C ARG A 721 -14.51 -14.38 0.92
N TRP A 722 -13.38 -14.04 0.31
CA TRP A 722 -13.38 -13.18 -0.87
C TRP A 722 -14.15 -13.80 -2.02
N ILE A 723 -13.90 -15.08 -2.35
CA ILE A 723 -14.64 -15.80 -3.41
C ILE A 723 -16.14 -15.82 -3.11
N TYR A 724 -16.51 -16.09 -1.85
CA TYR A 724 -17.92 -16.04 -1.43
C TYR A 724 -18.51 -14.62 -1.61
N THR A 725 -17.81 -13.61 -1.15
CA THR A 725 -18.25 -12.20 -1.22
C THR A 725 -18.41 -11.73 -2.66
N TRP A 726 -17.44 -12.04 -3.52
CA TRP A 726 -17.51 -11.65 -4.94
C TRP A 726 -18.63 -12.36 -5.70
N ASN A 727 -18.87 -13.62 -5.43
CA ASN A 727 -20.03 -14.34 -6.00
C ASN A 727 -21.35 -13.73 -5.54
N ARG A 728 -21.48 -13.39 -4.24
CA ARG A 728 -22.68 -12.71 -3.71
C ARG A 728 -22.88 -11.31 -4.32
N MET A 729 -21.77 -10.56 -4.48
CA MET A 729 -21.79 -9.28 -5.20
C MET A 729 -22.28 -9.45 -6.64
N GLY A 730 -21.73 -10.43 -7.36
CA GLY A 730 -22.15 -10.72 -8.74
C GLY A 730 -23.63 -11.06 -8.85
N ASP A 731 -24.15 -11.86 -7.92
CA ASP A 731 -25.60 -12.19 -7.86
C ASP A 731 -26.46 -10.98 -7.51
N PHE A 732 -26.01 -10.14 -6.58
CA PHE A 732 -26.68 -8.90 -6.23
C PHE A 732 -26.75 -7.94 -7.42
N LEU A 733 -25.62 -7.67 -8.10
CA LEU A 733 -25.57 -6.80 -9.28
C LEU A 733 -26.40 -7.38 -10.44
N ARG A 734 -26.45 -8.70 -10.59
CA ARG A 734 -27.31 -9.33 -11.59
C ARG A 734 -28.77 -9.09 -11.32
N ARG A 735 -29.23 -9.21 -10.07
CA ARG A 735 -30.66 -8.97 -9.70
C ARG A 735 -31.02 -7.50 -9.87
N HIS A 736 -30.22 -6.59 -9.36
CA HIS A 736 -30.61 -5.18 -9.19
C HIS A 736 -30.15 -4.26 -10.32
N VAL A 737 -29.12 -4.64 -11.08
CA VAL A 737 -28.60 -3.84 -12.21
C VAL A 737 -28.87 -4.54 -13.54
N TRP A 738 -28.42 -5.81 -13.71
CA TRP A 738 -28.58 -6.50 -15.01
C TRP A 738 -30.02 -6.78 -15.38
N ASN A 739 -30.81 -7.37 -14.48
CA ASN A 739 -32.20 -7.75 -14.69
C ASN A 739 -33.22 -6.64 -14.38
N ARG A 740 -32.78 -5.43 -14.04
CA ARG A 740 -33.67 -4.32 -13.74
C ARG A 740 -34.59 -4.03 -14.92
N GLY A 741 -35.91 -4.04 -14.67
CA GLY A 741 -36.93 -3.78 -15.69
C GLY A 741 -37.19 -4.93 -16.66
N VAL A 742 -36.51 -6.07 -16.53
CA VAL A 742 -36.86 -7.29 -17.26
C VAL A 742 -37.89 -8.02 -16.45
N ALA A 743 -39.15 -8.08 -16.94
CA ALA A 743 -40.21 -8.87 -16.31
C ALA A 743 -39.73 -10.32 -16.17
N ALA A 744 -39.93 -10.91 -15.00
CA ALA A 744 -39.71 -12.35 -14.81
C ALA A 744 -40.61 -13.09 -15.82
N GLN A 745 -39.98 -13.71 -16.84
CA GLN A 745 -40.65 -14.57 -17.80
C GLN A 745 -40.93 -15.92 -17.18
#